data_883796449931b403ac585711435dfa5f
#
_entry.id   883796449931b403ac585711435dfa5f
#
_cell.length_a   1.000
_cell.length_b   1.000
_cell.length_c   1.000
_cell.angle_alpha   90.00
_cell.angle_beta   90.00
_cell.angle_gamma   90.00
#
_symmetry.space_group_name_H-M   'P 1'
#
loop_
_entity.id
_entity.type
_entity.pdbx_description
1 polymer ?
#
loop_
_entity_poly.entity_id
_entity_poly.type
_entity_poly.pdbx_seq_one_letter_code
_entity_poly.pdbx_strand_id
1 'polypeptide(L)'
;MQADTSKKSFPCPFWSSSFCLQSPAYLCLCLPLHHLLLRLHSAKKGEMGRIPKRALATGSESTATFLIIVNMLTLMASTTCIALSRSVYHHHHRLHRYTRHHAPFNKSFPCPLWSSSFSFCLQSPHRSTSLSLPNTCSSASAPLIAPRALPVDDACVKSNPLLQDFEFPPFDTIEAKHVRPGIFALLNDLEELERTVEPSWPKLVEPLEKIVDRLAVVWGMICHLKAVKDTVELRAAIEEVQEVKFELRLGQSKPIYNAFKALQESPDWNVLSDTQKRIVEYHIKGAVLSGVALEDGKREEFNKIEQELEELSSKFAENVLDATKEFEKLITDKKDIEGLPATALGLAAQTAVSKGHENATPEDGPWVITLDDPSFNFIMQHAWNRALREEIYRAYVTRATSGDLDNTLIINQILKLRLEQAKLLDYNNYAELSMAMNMATVDKAEELLEKLRSASWDAAVQDMEDLKRFAKSQGTKEYDDLRHWDIKFWSERLRESKHDISEEELRQYFSLPNVMEGLSNLVRTLFEIEIESADGLAPVWNNDVRFYRVKDSSGNPMAYFYFDPYSQPFEKERGAWMSKVVGRSCVLSRDGVNARLPIAHIVCNQTPRVGNKPSLMTIEEVETVFHEFGHALQHMLTRQDEGLVAGNRGIEEDAVELPSQFMENWCYHRETLMGIAKHYETGESLPEDVYRKLLAARTFRAGTSILSEIRFASVDLQLHTKYDPGGLESVYDVDRRVCEKIRMIPPLPEDRSLCTFDHIFAGQYAASFYGYKWAEVLSADAFSAFEDAGLNDSKALKETGQRFQKTILALEGGKDPLQPSLDALLRHNGLLAAAT
;
A
#
# COMPACT_ATOMS: atom_id res chain seq x y z
N MET A 1 4.77 48.76 -44.62
CA MET A 1 5.65 49.87 -44.13
C MET A 1 5.90 49.60 -42.65
N GLN A 2 7.18 49.39 -42.34
CA GLN A 2 7.88 49.51 -41.05
C GLN A 2 7.22 48.79 -39.83
N ALA A 3 7.64 47.62 -39.43
CA ALA A 3 8.74 47.26 -38.51
C ALA A 3 8.84 48.16 -37.26
N ASP A 4 8.49 47.58 -36.14
CA ASP A 4 9.22 47.89 -34.94
C ASP A 4 9.34 46.66 -34.03
N THR A 5 10.58 46.32 -33.76
CA THR A 5 11.01 45.18 -32.93
C THR A 5 11.29 45.69 -31.51
N SER A 6 10.56 45.22 -30.52
CA SER A 6 11.04 45.28 -29.16
C SER A 6 10.84 43.93 -28.46
N LYS A 7 11.96 43.24 -28.30
CA LYS A 7 12.09 42.08 -27.41
C LYS A 7 11.70 42.45 -25.98
N LYS A 8 10.71 41.82 -25.45
CA LYS A 8 10.53 41.67 -23.98
C LYS A 8 10.71 40.22 -23.62
N SER A 9 11.85 39.94 -23.03
CA SER A 9 12.17 38.74 -22.29
C SER A 9 11.27 38.67 -21.05
N PHE A 10 10.51 37.58 -20.92
CA PHE A 10 9.87 37.18 -19.67
C PHE A 10 10.87 36.44 -18.81
N PRO A 11 11.00 36.76 -17.52
CA PRO A 11 11.83 35.99 -16.61
C PRO A 11 11.05 34.79 -16.06
N CYS A 12 11.67 33.65 -16.06
CA CYS A 12 11.30 32.46 -15.33
C CYS A 12 11.22 32.75 -13.80
N PRO A 13 10.17 32.40 -13.08
CA PRO A 13 10.09 32.54 -11.65
C PRO A 13 10.46 31.25 -10.94
N PHE A 14 11.73 30.99 -10.76
CA PHE A 14 12.17 30.07 -9.71
C PHE A 14 13.53 30.56 -9.18
N TRP A 15 13.61 30.67 -7.85
CA TRP A 15 14.74 31.11 -7.01
C TRP A 15 14.70 32.57 -6.57
N SER A 16 13.87 32.90 -5.60
CA SER A 16 14.16 33.97 -4.66
C SER A 16 14.63 33.36 -3.33
N SER A 17 15.93 33.03 -3.28
CA SER A 17 16.64 32.84 -2.04
C SER A 17 16.93 34.21 -1.42
N SER A 18 16.14 34.60 -0.46
CA SER A 18 16.44 35.71 0.44
C SER A 18 16.39 35.17 1.87
N PHE A 19 17.53 34.62 2.30
CA PHE A 19 17.95 34.59 3.71
C PHE A 19 19.31 33.88 3.78
N CYS A 20 20.37 34.62 3.58
CA CYS A 20 21.70 34.35 4.17
C CYS A 20 22.68 35.48 3.80
N LEU A 21 22.62 36.58 4.51
CA LEU A 21 23.67 37.60 4.50
C LEU A 21 23.82 38.18 5.91
N GLN A 22 24.54 37.48 6.76
CA GLN A 22 25.24 38.11 7.89
C GLN A 22 26.43 37.23 8.32
N SER A 23 27.49 37.29 7.53
CA SER A 23 28.86 37.15 8.03
C SER A 23 29.84 37.42 6.87
N PRO A 24 30.82 38.31 6.98
CA PRO A 24 31.73 38.71 5.90
C PRO A 24 32.76 37.69 5.47
N ALA A 25 32.87 36.55 6.16
CA ALA A 25 33.85 35.51 5.90
C ALA A 25 33.51 34.54 4.77
N TYR A 26 32.23 34.49 4.31
CA TYR A 26 31.76 33.57 3.25
C TYR A 26 31.82 34.15 1.84
N LEU A 27 31.99 35.44 1.68
CA LEU A 27 31.98 36.06 0.35
C LEU A 27 33.30 35.87 -0.44
N CYS A 28 34.40 35.46 0.18
CA CYS A 28 35.69 35.30 -0.52
C CYS A 28 35.93 33.95 -1.18
N LEU A 29 35.09 32.92 -0.87
CA LEU A 29 35.29 31.56 -1.39
C LEU A 29 34.27 31.12 -2.44
N CYS A 30 33.11 31.75 -2.53
CA CYS A 30 32.05 31.34 -3.45
C CYS A 30 32.17 31.91 -4.87
N LEU A 31 32.84 33.05 -5.08
CA LEU A 31 32.97 33.67 -6.41
C LEU A 31 33.86 32.89 -7.39
N PRO A 32 34.97 32.24 -6.98
CA PRO A 32 35.78 31.42 -7.89
C PRO A 32 35.12 30.12 -8.31
N LEU A 33 34.32 29.48 -7.43
CA LEU A 33 33.63 28.23 -7.74
C LEU A 33 32.48 28.41 -8.73
N HIS A 34 31.74 29.49 -8.62
CA HIS A 34 30.63 29.80 -9.54
C HIS A 34 31.14 30.08 -10.96
N HIS A 35 32.27 30.73 -11.11
CA HIS A 35 32.88 30.97 -12.42
C HIS A 35 33.50 29.67 -13.02
N LEU A 36 33.94 28.73 -12.20
CA LEU A 36 34.45 27.43 -12.65
C LEU A 36 33.31 26.49 -13.10
N LEU A 37 32.20 26.47 -12.36
CA LEU A 37 31.01 25.68 -12.71
C LEU A 37 30.34 26.22 -13.99
N LEU A 38 30.25 27.53 -14.18
CA LEU A 38 29.72 28.13 -15.41
C LEU A 38 30.62 27.82 -16.62
N ARG A 39 31.94 27.72 -16.46
CA ARG A 39 32.86 27.32 -17.53
C ARG A 39 32.78 25.83 -17.87
N LEU A 40 32.50 24.97 -16.91
CA LEU A 40 32.28 23.54 -17.13
C LEU A 40 30.90 23.28 -17.81
N HIS A 41 29.89 24.08 -17.50
CA HIS A 41 28.57 23.99 -18.13
C HIS A 41 28.58 24.49 -19.59
N SER A 42 29.38 25.52 -19.90
CA SER A 42 29.59 26.02 -21.24
C SER A 42 30.37 25.07 -22.16
N ALA A 43 31.23 24.22 -21.57
CA ALA A 43 32.01 23.23 -22.32
C ALA A 43 31.20 21.98 -22.71
N LYS A 44 30.01 21.77 -22.15
CA LYS A 44 29.11 20.65 -22.45
C LYS A 44 28.07 20.96 -23.57
N LYS A 45 27.95 22.22 -23.98
CA LYS A 45 27.03 22.61 -25.04
C LYS A 45 27.81 23.22 -26.23
N GLY A 46 28.19 22.37 -27.17
CA GLY A 46 28.45 22.78 -28.55
C GLY A 46 29.92 22.89 -28.99
N GLU A 47 30.17 22.18 -30.08
CA GLU A 47 31.32 22.30 -31.00
C GLU A 47 32.58 21.46 -30.73
N MET A 48 32.50 20.20 -31.14
CA MET A 48 33.67 19.43 -31.58
C MET A 48 34.18 19.91 -32.94
N GLY A 49 34.96 20.96 -32.94
CA GLY A 49 35.81 21.38 -34.06
C GLY A 49 37.24 20.89 -33.87
N ARG A 50 37.70 20.05 -34.77
CA ARG A 50 39.05 19.53 -35.05
C ARG A 50 40.20 20.09 -34.19
N ILE A 51 40.76 19.25 -33.32
CA ILE A 51 42.06 19.44 -32.65
C ILE A 51 43.13 18.78 -33.50
N PRO A 52 44.24 19.46 -33.88
CA PRO A 52 45.35 18.84 -34.63
C PRO A 52 46.12 17.85 -33.79
N LYS A 53 46.43 16.69 -34.39
CA LYS A 53 47.31 15.65 -33.83
C LYS A 53 48.78 16.13 -33.69
N ARG A 54 49.09 16.96 -32.73
CA ARG A 54 50.48 17.27 -32.32
C ARG A 54 50.54 17.92 -30.96
N ALA A 55 50.13 17.20 -29.90
CA ALA A 55 50.40 17.54 -28.51
C ALA A 55 50.14 16.34 -27.60
N LEU A 56 50.76 15.19 -27.93
CA LEU A 56 50.79 14.00 -27.07
C LEU A 56 52.26 13.61 -26.88
N ALA A 57 53.01 14.52 -26.26
CA ALA A 57 54.36 14.19 -25.76
C ALA A 57 54.80 15.28 -24.76
N THR A 58 54.17 15.37 -23.57
CA THR A 58 54.79 15.83 -22.33
C THR A 58 53.79 15.46 -21.20
N GLY A 59 53.98 14.26 -20.67
CA GLY A 59 53.30 13.86 -19.44
C GLY A 59 54.07 14.42 -18.25
N SER A 60 53.41 14.62 -17.13
CA SER A 60 53.87 14.55 -15.75
C SER A 60 53.61 15.71 -14.80
N GLU A 61 53.06 16.84 -15.12
CA GLU A 61 52.81 17.85 -14.06
C GLU A 61 51.35 18.14 -13.75
N SER A 62 50.43 17.85 -14.66
CA SER A 62 49.00 18.19 -14.46
C SER A 62 48.25 17.14 -13.62
N THR A 63 48.64 15.87 -13.70
CA THR A 63 47.97 14.77 -12.95
C THR A 63 48.42 14.72 -11.51
N ALA A 64 49.72 15.05 -11.23
CA ALA A 64 50.24 15.12 -9.88
C ALA A 64 49.63 16.28 -9.07
N THR A 65 49.41 17.43 -9.72
CA THR A 65 48.77 18.60 -9.09
C THR A 65 47.29 18.33 -8.75
N PHE A 66 46.56 17.60 -9.59
CA PHE A 66 45.17 17.23 -9.34
C PHE A 66 45.04 16.23 -8.18
N LEU A 67 45.91 15.21 -8.13
CA LEU A 67 45.96 14.26 -7.00
C LEU A 67 46.35 14.92 -5.67
N ILE A 68 47.25 15.90 -5.69
CA ILE A 68 47.67 16.65 -4.50
C ILE A 68 46.47 17.51 -3.98
N ILE A 69 45.71 18.14 -4.85
CA ILE A 69 44.55 18.96 -4.47
C ILE A 69 43.44 18.07 -3.90
N VAL A 70 43.13 16.92 -4.50
CA VAL A 70 42.13 15.97 -3.98
C VAL A 70 42.58 15.40 -2.62
N ASN A 71 43.85 15.04 -2.44
CA ASN A 71 44.37 14.57 -1.15
C ASN A 71 44.36 15.67 -0.08
N MET A 72 44.64 16.92 -0.41
CA MET A 72 44.57 18.04 0.54
C MET A 72 43.12 18.32 0.98
N LEU A 73 42.16 18.24 0.07
CA LEU A 73 40.74 18.40 0.41
C LEU A 73 40.21 17.28 1.29
N THR A 74 40.66 16.04 1.06
CA THR A 74 40.31 14.89 1.89
C THR A 74 40.95 14.98 3.29
N LEU A 75 42.21 15.51 3.40
CA LEU A 75 42.87 15.74 4.69
C LEU A 75 42.19 16.88 5.49
N MET A 76 41.73 17.93 4.83
CA MET A 76 41.02 19.05 5.48
C MET A 76 39.66 18.62 6.01
N ALA A 77 38.91 17.76 5.26
CA ALA A 77 37.64 17.18 5.72
C ALA A 77 37.86 16.28 6.95
N SER A 78 38.92 15.46 6.97
CA SER A 78 39.25 14.57 8.10
C SER A 78 39.65 15.34 9.36
N THR A 79 40.38 16.45 9.20
CA THR A 79 40.83 17.29 10.35
C THR A 79 39.65 18.06 10.97
N THR A 80 38.65 18.46 10.17
CA THR A 80 37.44 19.15 10.66
C THR A 80 36.54 18.20 11.44
N CYS A 81 36.36 16.95 10.97
CA CYS A 81 35.65 15.91 11.71
C CYS A 81 36.31 15.55 13.05
N ILE A 82 37.65 15.51 13.14
CA ILE A 82 38.35 15.22 14.40
C ILE A 82 38.24 16.39 15.39
N ALA A 83 38.17 17.63 14.92
CA ALA A 83 38.02 18.80 15.78
C ALA A 83 36.57 18.88 16.35
N LEU A 84 35.54 18.52 15.57
CA LEU A 84 34.14 18.44 16.01
C LEU A 84 33.91 17.31 17.01
N SER A 85 34.51 16.13 16.80
CA SER A 85 34.36 15.00 17.74
C SER A 85 35.03 15.27 19.11
N ARG A 86 36.15 16.03 19.15
CA ARG A 86 36.77 16.44 20.40
C ARG A 86 35.98 17.51 21.16
N SER A 87 35.28 18.38 20.50
CA SER A 87 34.40 19.39 21.12
C SER A 87 33.17 18.77 21.78
N VAL A 88 32.55 17.76 21.14
CA VAL A 88 31.40 17.00 21.69
C VAL A 88 31.83 16.16 22.90
N TYR A 89 33.03 15.54 22.86
CA TYR A 89 33.55 14.73 24.00
C TYR A 89 33.81 15.58 25.25
N HIS A 90 34.26 16.81 25.13
CA HIS A 90 34.48 17.72 26.28
C HIS A 90 33.19 18.31 26.87
N HIS A 91 32.11 18.37 26.10
CA HIS A 91 30.82 18.85 26.60
C HIS A 91 30.05 17.78 27.39
N HIS A 92 30.19 16.49 27.01
CA HIS A 92 29.58 15.37 27.72
C HIS A 92 30.23 15.09 29.08
N HIS A 93 31.52 15.34 29.27
CA HIS A 93 32.21 15.15 30.55
C HIS A 93 31.95 16.24 31.60
N ARG A 94 31.38 17.41 31.24
CA ARG A 94 30.99 18.47 32.20
C ARG A 94 29.59 18.27 32.79
N LEU A 95 28.72 17.53 32.15
CA LEU A 95 27.35 17.26 32.64
C LEU A 95 27.27 16.11 33.68
N HIS A 96 28.27 15.22 33.73
CA HIS A 96 28.28 14.10 34.67
C HIS A 96 28.83 14.40 36.08
N ARG A 97 29.20 15.65 36.42
CA ARG A 97 29.75 16.04 37.74
C ARG A 97 28.77 16.76 38.68
N TYR A 98 27.47 16.93 38.29
CA TYR A 98 26.53 17.71 39.09
C TYR A 98 25.39 16.91 39.75
N THR A 99 25.41 15.58 39.68
CA THR A 99 24.37 14.75 40.34
C THR A 99 25.01 13.67 41.23
N ARG A 100 25.56 14.08 42.34
CA ARG A 100 25.79 13.22 43.51
C ARG A 100 25.77 14.09 44.75
N HIS A 101 24.60 14.19 45.40
CA HIS A 101 24.38 14.34 46.82
C HIS A 101 22.88 14.50 47.09
N HIS A 102 22.27 13.48 47.65
CA HIS A 102 21.30 13.38 48.70
C HIS A 102 20.40 12.13 48.54
N ALA A 103 20.65 11.17 49.40
CA ALA A 103 19.74 10.14 49.85
C ALA A 103 19.73 10.23 51.40
N PRO A 104 18.92 9.48 52.15
CA PRO A 104 17.60 8.87 51.94
C PRO A 104 16.61 9.13 53.07
N PHE A 105 15.31 8.84 52.94
CA PHE A 105 14.47 8.55 54.12
C PHE A 105 13.45 7.45 53.83
N ASN A 106 13.61 6.37 54.57
CA ASN A 106 12.70 5.25 54.76
C ASN A 106 11.46 5.66 55.53
N LYS A 107 10.28 5.15 55.17
CA LYS A 107 9.27 4.64 56.14
C LYS A 107 8.24 3.75 55.46
N SER A 108 8.26 2.51 55.85
CA SER A 108 7.23 1.44 55.75
C SER A 108 6.01 1.76 56.60
N PHE A 109 4.83 1.28 56.19
CA PHE A 109 3.78 0.63 57.01
C PHE A 109 2.53 0.32 56.11
N PRO A 110 1.55 -0.56 56.55
CA PRO A 110 1.33 -1.86 55.93
C PRO A 110 -0.11 -2.03 55.36
N CYS A 111 -0.33 -3.15 54.67
CA CYS A 111 -1.63 -3.70 54.30
C CYS A 111 -2.59 -3.95 55.46
N PRO A 112 -3.88 -3.99 55.24
CA PRO A 112 -4.58 -5.19 55.69
C PRO A 112 -5.45 -5.86 54.59
N LEU A 113 -5.40 -7.17 54.65
CA LEU A 113 -6.24 -8.21 54.13
C LEU A 113 -7.75 -7.97 54.39
N TRP A 114 -8.60 -8.28 53.45
CA TRP A 114 -9.89 -8.94 53.75
C TRP A 114 -10.26 -9.92 52.63
N SER A 115 -10.40 -11.16 53.07
CA SER A 115 -10.94 -12.33 52.40
C SER A 115 -12.47 -12.34 52.49
N SER A 116 -13.17 -12.81 51.49
CA SER A 116 -14.38 -13.59 51.69
C SER A 116 -14.66 -14.48 50.47
N SER A 117 -14.64 -15.76 50.79
CA SER A 117 -15.00 -16.92 50.00
C SER A 117 -16.51 -16.95 49.69
N PHE A 118 -16.90 -17.44 48.55
CA PHE A 118 -18.13 -18.25 48.39
C PHE A 118 -17.88 -19.35 47.35
N SER A 119 -17.91 -20.58 47.93
CA SER A 119 -17.98 -21.82 47.19
C SER A 119 -19.44 -22.12 46.82
N PHE A 120 -19.67 -22.64 45.64
CA PHE A 120 -20.80 -23.57 45.42
C PHE A 120 -20.36 -24.75 44.55
N CYS A 121 -20.53 -25.93 45.13
CA CYS A 121 -20.41 -27.26 44.56
C CYS A 121 -21.59 -27.57 43.61
N LEU A 122 -21.33 -28.45 42.62
CA LEU A 122 -22.08 -29.69 42.36
C LEU A 122 -21.56 -30.38 41.08
N GLN A 123 -20.81 -31.43 41.25
CA GLN A 123 -21.15 -32.88 41.08
C GLN A 123 -21.20 -33.39 39.61
N SER A 124 -20.14 -34.13 39.28
CA SER A 124 -20.09 -35.15 38.23
C SER A 124 -20.85 -36.41 38.62
N PRO A 125 -21.13 -37.33 37.72
CA PRO A 125 -20.79 -38.71 38.00
C PRO A 125 -19.95 -39.38 36.92
N HIS A 126 -18.95 -40.10 37.41
CA HIS A 126 -18.13 -41.09 36.73
C HIS A 126 -18.95 -42.28 36.11
N ARG A 127 -18.48 -42.81 35.00
CA ARG A 127 -18.45 -44.25 34.75
C ARG A 127 -17.18 -44.65 34.01
N SER A 128 -16.34 -45.31 34.72
CA SER A 128 -15.16 -46.04 34.24
C SER A 128 -15.58 -47.40 33.60
N THR A 129 -15.00 -47.75 32.47
CA THR A 129 -14.77 -49.17 32.10
C THR A 129 -13.41 -49.28 31.44
N SER A 130 -12.54 -49.97 32.15
CA SER A 130 -11.22 -50.47 31.73
C SER A 130 -11.35 -51.62 30.70
N LEU A 131 -10.56 -51.60 29.67
CA LEU A 131 -10.12 -52.86 28.98
C LEU A 131 -8.71 -52.66 28.44
N SER A 132 -7.94 -53.69 28.69
CA SER A 132 -6.51 -53.90 28.60
C SER A 132 -5.97 -53.99 27.16
N LEU A 133 -4.72 -53.51 26.98
CA LEU A 133 -3.80 -53.74 25.87
C LEU A 133 -3.43 -55.22 25.65
N PRO A 134 -3.01 -55.58 24.43
CA PRO A 134 -1.66 -56.11 24.31
C PRO A 134 -0.79 -55.37 23.26
N ASN A 135 0.50 -55.24 23.62
CA ASN A 135 1.61 -54.82 22.80
C ASN A 135 1.86 -55.78 21.63
N THR A 136 2.08 -55.21 20.44
CA THR A 136 3.10 -55.70 19.49
C THR A 136 3.62 -54.54 18.64
N CYS A 137 4.94 -54.28 18.72
CA CYS A 137 5.69 -53.47 17.83
C CYS A 137 5.69 -53.98 16.39
N SER A 138 5.43 -53.09 15.43
CA SER A 138 5.96 -53.22 14.07
C SER A 138 6.02 -51.80 13.47
N SER A 139 7.23 -51.38 13.20
CA SER A 139 7.56 -50.14 12.50
C SER A 139 7.16 -50.24 11.03
N ALA A 140 6.17 -49.47 10.64
CA ALA A 140 5.95 -49.15 9.23
C ALA A 140 5.55 -47.63 9.20
N SER A 141 6.38 -46.85 8.56
CA SER A 141 6.13 -45.47 8.23
C SER A 141 4.83 -45.35 7.45
N ALA A 142 3.82 -44.72 8.09
CA ALA A 142 2.57 -44.43 7.43
C ALA A 142 2.77 -43.17 6.56
N PRO A 143 2.29 -43.16 5.32
CA PRO A 143 2.23 -41.92 4.54
C PRO A 143 1.23 -40.95 5.17
N LEU A 144 1.52 -39.64 5.13
CA LEU A 144 0.63 -38.58 5.53
C LEU A 144 -0.78 -38.83 4.96
N ILE A 145 -1.72 -38.98 5.86
CA ILE A 145 -3.13 -39.12 5.52
C ILE A 145 -3.59 -37.75 5.08
N ALA A 146 -3.73 -37.56 3.76
CA ALA A 146 -4.54 -36.48 3.25
C ALA A 146 -5.92 -36.53 3.94
N PRO A 147 -6.51 -35.38 4.36
CA PRO A 147 -7.83 -35.38 4.94
C PRO A 147 -8.78 -36.06 3.96
N ARG A 148 -9.31 -37.22 4.39
CA ARG A 148 -10.20 -38.06 3.57
C ARG A 148 -11.44 -37.21 3.33
N ALA A 149 -11.55 -36.69 2.09
CA ALA A 149 -12.73 -35.96 1.65
C ALA A 149 -13.96 -36.81 2.00
N LEU A 150 -14.80 -36.29 2.87
CA LEU A 150 -16.14 -36.84 3.02
C LEU A 150 -16.78 -36.79 1.63
N PRO A 151 -17.49 -37.85 1.17
CA PRO A 151 -18.08 -37.81 -0.16
C PRO A 151 -19.00 -36.63 -0.28
N VAL A 152 -18.58 -35.64 -1.07
CA VAL A 152 -19.40 -34.49 -1.43
C VAL A 152 -20.49 -35.03 -2.30
N ASP A 153 -21.76 -34.74 -1.98
CA ASP A 153 -22.91 -35.17 -2.76
C ASP A 153 -22.76 -34.64 -4.20
N ASP A 154 -22.68 -35.51 -5.18
CA ASP A 154 -22.57 -35.19 -6.62
C ASP A 154 -23.63 -34.19 -7.10
N ALA A 155 -24.80 -34.19 -6.44
CA ALA A 155 -25.88 -33.23 -6.74
C ALA A 155 -25.53 -31.80 -6.28
N CYS A 156 -24.86 -31.64 -5.13
CA CYS A 156 -24.38 -30.36 -4.61
C CYS A 156 -23.25 -29.78 -5.47
N VAL A 157 -22.34 -30.62 -5.96
CA VAL A 157 -21.24 -30.18 -6.86
C VAL A 157 -21.80 -29.67 -8.18
N LYS A 158 -22.74 -30.38 -8.78
CA LYS A 158 -23.33 -30.02 -10.09
C LYS A 158 -24.15 -28.74 -10.09
N SER A 159 -24.72 -28.34 -8.96
CA SER A 159 -25.50 -27.09 -8.85
C SER A 159 -24.73 -25.91 -8.22
N ASN A 160 -23.45 -26.10 -7.85
CA ASN A 160 -22.65 -25.08 -7.20
C ASN A 160 -22.31 -23.93 -8.19
N PRO A 161 -22.69 -22.67 -7.93
CA PRO A 161 -22.40 -21.54 -8.81
C PRO A 161 -20.90 -21.27 -8.99
N LEU A 162 -20.08 -21.62 -8.01
CA LEU A 162 -18.61 -21.50 -8.07
C LEU A 162 -17.98 -22.44 -9.11
N LEU A 163 -18.65 -23.54 -9.47
CA LEU A 163 -18.16 -24.55 -10.40
C LEU A 163 -18.75 -24.43 -11.82
N GLN A 164 -19.75 -23.59 -11.97
CA GLN A 164 -20.35 -23.35 -13.31
C GLN A 164 -19.44 -22.48 -14.17
N ASP A 165 -19.60 -22.62 -15.49
CA ASP A 165 -19.04 -21.67 -16.44
C ASP A 165 -19.84 -20.37 -16.42
N PHE A 166 -19.17 -19.24 -16.30
CA PHE A 166 -19.79 -17.93 -16.31
C PHE A 166 -19.01 -16.98 -17.23
N GLU A 167 -19.70 -16.05 -17.80
CA GLU A 167 -19.10 -14.91 -18.49
C GLU A 167 -18.67 -13.84 -17.48
N PHE A 168 -19.54 -13.58 -16.50
CA PHE A 168 -19.29 -12.71 -15.37
C PHE A 168 -19.55 -13.47 -14.06
N PRO A 169 -18.75 -13.22 -13.00
CA PRO A 169 -18.91 -13.87 -11.71
C PRO A 169 -20.33 -13.75 -11.13
N PRO A 170 -20.94 -14.85 -10.64
CA PRO A 170 -22.30 -14.89 -10.15
C PRO A 170 -22.42 -14.42 -8.68
N PHE A 171 -21.95 -13.17 -8.36
CA PHE A 171 -21.88 -12.63 -7.01
C PHE A 171 -23.22 -12.62 -6.27
N ASP A 172 -24.32 -12.54 -6.96
CA ASP A 172 -25.69 -12.52 -6.41
C ASP A 172 -26.20 -13.89 -5.93
N THR A 173 -25.53 -14.98 -6.32
CA THR A 173 -25.96 -16.37 -6.01
C THR A 173 -24.98 -17.14 -5.14
N ILE A 174 -23.79 -16.60 -4.86
CA ILE A 174 -22.80 -17.24 -4.02
C ILE A 174 -23.22 -17.12 -2.54
N GLU A 175 -23.22 -18.26 -1.84
CA GLU A 175 -23.54 -18.39 -0.43
C GLU A 175 -22.45 -19.22 0.27
N ALA A 176 -22.30 -19.07 1.60
CA ALA A 176 -21.33 -19.80 2.43
C ALA A 176 -21.32 -21.32 2.17
N LYS A 177 -22.49 -21.95 2.00
CA LYS A 177 -22.62 -23.40 1.70
C LYS A 177 -21.92 -23.86 0.42
N HIS A 178 -21.62 -22.94 -0.51
CA HIS A 178 -20.98 -23.23 -1.80
C HIS A 178 -19.45 -23.32 -1.70
N VAL A 179 -18.86 -22.71 -0.67
CA VAL A 179 -17.40 -22.52 -0.52
C VAL A 179 -16.67 -23.86 -0.46
N ARG A 180 -16.92 -24.64 0.57
CA ARG A 180 -16.23 -25.92 0.80
C ARG A 180 -16.37 -26.89 -0.38
N PRO A 181 -17.58 -27.22 -0.88
CA PRO A 181 -17.73 -28.13 -2.02
C PRO A 181 -17.02 -27.61 -3.27
N GLY A 182 -17.03 -26.30 -3.51
CA GLY A 182 -16.41 -25.66 -4.66
C GLY A 182 -14.88 -25.82 -4.66
N ILE A 183 -14.23 -25.45 -3.56
CA ILE A 183 -12.77 -25.51 -3.42
C ILE A 183 -12.27 -26.96 -3.51
N PHE A 184 -12.88 -27.89 -2.77
CA PHE A 184 -12.44 -29.30 -2.82
C PHE A 184 -12.61 -29.96 -4.19
N ALA A 185 -13.63 -29.59 -4.96
CA ALA A 185 -13.80 -30.11 -6.32
C ALA A 185 -12.65 -29.68 -7.24
N LEU A 186 -12.21 -28.41 -7.15
CA LEU A 186 -11.12 -27.86 -7.98
C LEU A 186 -9.74 -28.42 -7.61
N LEU A 187 -9.53 -28.82 -6.36
CA LEU A 187 -8.25 -29.40 -5.92
C LEU A 187 -8.00 -30.79 -6.51
N ASN A 188 -9.03 -31.53 -6.89
CA ASN A 188 -8.88 -32.81 -7.56
C ASN A 188 -8.18 -32.67 -8.92
N ASP A 189 -8.38 -31.55 -9.63
CA ASP A 189 -7.74 -31.30 -10.93
C ASP A 189 -6.21 -31.12 -10.78
N LEU A 190 -5.76 -30.49 -9.67
CA LEU A 190 -4.34 -30.39 -9.36
C LEU A 190 -3.71 -31.74 -9.06
N GLU A 191 -4.40 -32.61 -8.32
CA GLU A 191 -3.94 -34.00 -8.05
C GLU A 191 -3.80 -34.82 -9.33
N GLU A 192 -4.68 -34.63 -10.30
CA GLU A 192 -4.60 -35.31 -11.59
C GLU A 192 -3.40 -34.81 -12.40
N LEU A 193 -3.14 -33.51 -12.41
CA LEU A 193 -1.97 -32.94 -13.06
C LEU A 193 -0.67 -33.49 -12.44
N GLU A 194 -0.56 -33.52 -11.11
CA GLU A 194 0.61 -34.07 -10.41
C GLU A 194 0.97 -35.52 -10.82
N ARG A 195 -0.05 -36.32 -11.13
CA ARG A 195 0.13 -37.70 -11.56
C ARG A 195 0.50 -37.85 -13.03
N THR A 196 0.16 -36.88 -13.87
CA THR A 196 0.24 -37.00 -15.34
C THR A 196 1.21 -36.03 -15.98
N VAL A 197 1.81 -35.12 -15.20
CA VAL A 197 2.67 -34.04 -15.70
C VAL A 197 3.89 -34.56 -16.49
N GLU A 198 4.15 -33.93 -17.64
CA GLU A 198 5.32 -34.13 -18.47
C GLU A 198 6.07 -32.78 -18.68
N PRO A 199 7.42 -32.78 -18.77
CA PRO A 199 8.21 -31.54 -18.82
C PRO A 199 8.19 -30.92 -20.23
N SER A 200 7.02 -30.41 -20.64
CA SER A 200 6.84 -29.64 -21.88
C SER A 200 5.80 -28.57 -21.67
N TRP A 201 5.89 -27.45 -22.40
CA TRP A 201 4.97 -26.33 -22.24
C TRP A 201 3.50 -26.77 -22.34
N PRO A 202 3.04 -27.51 -23.38
CA PRO A 202 1.63 -27.88 -23.52
C PRO A 202 1.12 -28.86 -22.49
N LYS A 203 2.01 -29.64 -21.83
CA LYS A 203 1.61 -30.67 -20.87
C LYS A 203 1.89 -30.33 -19.41
N LEU A 204 2.66 -29.26 -19.15
CA LEU A 204 2.93 -28.75 -17.83
C LEU A 204 2.21 -27.40 -17.62
N VAL A 205 2.56 -26.38 -18.44
CA VAL A 205 2.20 -24.99 -18.16
C VAL A 205 0.74 -24.68 -18.53
N GLU A 206 0.28 -25.11 -19.71
CA GLU A 206 -1.12 -24.84 -20.13
C GLU A 206 -2.19 -25.53 -19.22
N PRO A 207 -2.03 -26.81 -18.79
CA PRO A 207 -2.94 -27.38 -17.82
C PRO A 207 -2.85 -26.72 -16.44
N LEU A 208 -1.62 -26.38 -16.00
CA LEU A 208 -1.40 -25.69 -14.74
C LEU A 208 -2.08 -24.32 -14.74
N GLU A 209 -1.94 -23.53 -15.81
CA GLU A 209 -2.59 -22.24 -15.94
C GLU A 209 -4.12 -22.35 -15.75
N LYS A 210 -4.77 -23.36 -16.37
CA LYS A 210 -6.22 -23.58 -16.26
C LYS A 210 -6.64 -23.84 -14.81
N ILE A 211 -5.87 -24.68 -14.09
CA ILE A 211 -6.18 -25.07 -12.72
C ILE A 211 -5.95 -23.88 -11.77
N VAL A 212 -4.79 -23.25 -11.86
CA VAL A 212 -4.41 -22.10 -11.02
C VAL A 212 -5.38 -20.95 -11.22
N ASP A 213 -5.72 -20.66 -12.48
CA ASP A 213 -6.65 -19.57 -12.76
C ASP A 213 -8.05 -19.86 -12.19
N ARG A 214 -8.58 -21.05 -12.39
CA ARG A 214 -9.92 -21.40 -11.88
C ARG A 214 -9.99 -21.32 -10.37
N LEU A 215 -8.98 -21.82 -9.67
CA LEU A 215 -8.88 -21.74 -8.22
C LEU A 215 -8.73 -20.30 -7.75
N ALA A 216 -7.86 -19.51 -8.39
CA ALA A 216 -7.67 -18.11 -8.03
C ALA A 216 -8.95 -17.27 -8.24
N VAL A 217 -9.70 -17.51 -9.32
CA VAL A 217 -10.98 -16.83 -9.59
C VAL A 217 -12.02 -17.18 -8.52
N VAL A 218 -12.17 -18.48 -8.20
CA VAL A 218 -13.15 -18.92 -7.20
C VAL A 218 -12.77 -18.42 -5.81
N TRP A 219 -11.51 -18.54 -5.41
CA TRP A 219 -11.03 -18.04 -4.13
C TRP A 219 -11.15 -16.51 -4.03
N GLY A 220 -10.78 -15.80 -5.11
CA GLY A 220 -10.92 -14.35 -5.19
C GLY A 220 -12.36 -13.87 -5.04
N MET A 221 -13.35 -14.57 -5.62
CA MET A 221 -14.77 -14.26 -5.42
C MET A 221 -15.20 -14.42 -3.96
N ILE A 222 -14.74 -15.47 -3.29
CA ILE A 222 -15.07 -15.76 -1.89
C ILE A 222 -14.47 -14.70 -0.96
N CYS A 223 -13.17 -14.43 -1.10
CA CYS A 223 -12.47 -13.42 -0.31
C CYS A 223 -13.03 -12.01 -0.55
N HIS A 224 -13.37 -11.69 -1.80
CA HIS A 224 -14.02 -10.43 -2.12
C HIS A 224 -15.36 -10.26 -1.40
N LEU A 225 -16.24 -11.27 -1.43
CA LEU A 225 -17.52 -11.23 -0.71
C LEU A 225 -17.33 -11.09 0.79
N LYS A 226 -16.29 -11.74 1.39
CA LYS A 226 -15.94 -11.52 2.80
C LYS A 226 -15.58 -10.06 3.06
N ALA A 227 -14.76 -9.45 2.20
CA ALA A 227 -14.27 -8.09 2.39
C ALA A 227 -15.35 -7.01 2.22
N VAL A 228 -16.38 -7.23 1.37
CA VAL A 228 -17.41 -6.21 1.04
C VAL A 228 -18.83 -6.53 1.55
N LYS A 229 -19.05 -7.74 2.06
CA LYS A 229 -20.34 -8.22 2.57
C LYS A 229 -20.11 -9.27 3.66
N ASP A 230 -19.36 -8.91 4.66
CA ASP A 230 -18.92 -9.78 5.72
C ASP A 230 -20.08 -10.39 6.54
N THR A 231 -20.08 -11.71 6.69
CA THR A 231 -21.02 -12.46 7.51
C THR A 231 -20.34 -13.57 8.29
N VAL A 232 -20.89 -13.93 9.45
CA VAL A 232 -20.37 -15.01 10.31
C VAL A 232 -20.36 -16.35 9.58
N GLU A 233 -21.37 -16.63 8.77
CA GLU A 233 -21.48 -17.86 7.99
C GLU A 233 -20.42 -17.96 6.91
N LEU A 234 -20.07 -16.83 6.29
CA LEU A 234 -19.03 -16.79 5.25
C LEU A 234 -17.65 -16.94 5.88
N ARG A 235 -17.37 -16.26 7.00
CA ARG A 235 -16.13 -16.45 7.78
C ARG A 235 -15.92 -17.93 8.15
N ALA A 236 -16.94 -18.58 8.74
CA ALA A 236 -16.87 -19.98 9.11
C ALA A 236 -16.63 -20.90 7.91
N ALA A 237 -17.26 -20.64 6.76
CA ALA A 237 -17.05 -21.43 5.55
C ALA A 237 -15.65 -21.25 4.95
N ILE A 238 -15.04 -20.09 5.09
CA ILE A 238 -13.65 -19.82 4.69
C ILE A 238 -12.70 -20.57 5.62
N GLU A 239 -12.90 -20.49 6.94
CA GLU A 239 -12.11 -21.21 7.94
C GLU A 239 -12.07 -22.72 7.67
N GLU A 240 -13.21 -23.33 7.30
CA GLU A 240 -13.28 -24.76 6.94
C GLU A 240 -12.38 -25.18 5.76
N VAL A 241 -11.98 -24.26 4.88
CA VAL A 241 -11.15 -24.53 3.70
C VAL A 241 -9.73 -23.97 3.80
N GLN A 242 -9.43 -23.21 4.84
CA GLN A 242 -8.09 -22.66 5.07
C GLN A 242 -7.03 -23.75 5.30
N GLU A 243 -7.42 -24.91 5.85
CA GLU A 243 -6.51 -26.07 5.97
C GLU A 243 -5.95 -26.56 4.62
N VAL A 244 -6.60 -26.20 3.52
CA VAL A 244 -6.24 -26.66 2.17
C VAL A 244 -5.58 -25.55 1.38
N LYS A 245 -4.43 -25.06 1.86
CA LYS A 245 -3.66 -23.99 1.18
C LYS A 245 -3.25 -24.41 -0.22
N PHE A 246 -4.02 -23.95 -1.20
CA PHE A 246 -3.79 -24.26 -2.61
C PHE A 246 -2.41 -23.77 -3.08
N GLU A 247 -2.04 -22.52 -2.78
CA GLU A 247 -0.77 -21.94 -3.22
C GLU A 247 0.43 -22.65 -2.61
N LEU A 248 0.37 -22.97 -1.32
CA LEU A 248 1.39 -23.74 -0.63
C LEU A 248 1.50 -25.15 -1.21
N ARG A 249 0.36 -25.83 -1.45
CA ARG A 249 0.33 -27.16 -2.04
C ARG A 249 0.95 -27.16 -3.44
N LEU A 250 0.62 -26.18 -4.26
CA LEU A 250 1.20 -26.00 -5.58
C LEU A 250 2.72 -25.76 -5.49
N GLY A 251 3.15 -24.81 -4.64
CA GLY A 251 4.56 -24.48 -4.45
C GLY A 251 5.40 -25.67 -3.97
N GLN A 252 4.82 -26.55 -3.16
CA GLN A 252 5.49 -27.76 -2.63
C GLN A 252 5.31 -29.01 -3.49
N SER A 253 4.63 -28.91 -4.63
CA SER A 253 4.46 -30.07 -5.53
C SER A 253 5.80 -30.51 -6.17
N LYS A 254 6.42 -31.55 -5.63
CA LYS A 254 7.67 -32.10 -6.19
C LYS A 254 7.53 -32.55 -7.65
N PRO A 255 6.42 -33.18 -8.09
CA PRO A 255 6.23 -33.52 -9.51
C PRO A 255 6.26 -32.29 -10.42
N ILE A 256 5.52 -31.21 -10.07
CA ILE A 256 5.45 -29.98 -10.85
C ILE A 256 6.81 -29.26 -10.82
N TYR A 257 7.42 -29.08 -9.65
CA TYR A 257 8.77 -28.50 -9.52
C TYR A 257 9.82 -29.23 -10.37
N ASN A 258 9.86 -30.57 -10.31
CA ASN A 258 10.80 -31.38 -11.10
C ASN A 258 10.52 -31.27 -12.59
N ALA A 259 9.25 -31.16 -13.00
CA ALA A 259 8.87 -30.96 -14.40
C ALA A 259 9.33 -29.57 -14.92
N PHE A 260 9.20 -28.51 -14.13
CA PHE A 260 9.76 -27.18 -14.48
C PHE A 260 11.29 -27.22 -14.62
N LYS A 261 11.99 -27.86 -13.70
CA LYS A 261 13.45 -28.02 -13.79
C LYS A 261 13.86 -28.82 -15.03
N ALA A 262 13.17 -29.91 -15.30
CA ALA A 262 13.44 -30.74 -16.47
C ALA A 262 13.13 -29.96 -17.79
N LEU A 263 12.11 -29.12 -17.81
CA LEU A 263 11.82 -28.24 -18.93
C LEU A 263 12.95 -27.19 -19.13
N GLN A 264 13.46 -26.60 -18.07
CA GLN A 264 14.58 -25.67 -18.09
C GLN A 264 15.87 -26.31 -18.63
N GLU A 265 16.11 -27.59 -18.31
CA GLU A 265 17.28 -28.36 -18.74
C GLU A 265 17.09 -29.01 -20.14
N SER A 266 15.88 -28.95 -20.71
CA SER A 266 15.53 -29.57 -21.99
C SER A 266 15.97 -28.73 -23.21
N PRO A 267 16.05 -29.35 -24.42
CA PRO A 267 16.23 -28.59 -25.65
C PRO A 267 15.10 -27.56 -25.92
N ASP A 268 13.90 -27.83 -25.44
CA ASP A 268 12.71 -26.99 -25.63
C ASP A 268 12.89 -25.59 -24.98
N TRP A 269 13.73 -25.50 -23.93
CA TRP A 269 14.10 -24.23 -23.32
C TRP A 269 14.56 -23.17 -24.31
N ASN A 270 15.30 -23.56 -25.34
CA ASN A 270 15.86 -22.65 -26.32
C ASN A 270 14.82 -22.05 -27.29
N VAL A 271 13.64 -22.67 -27.39
CA VAL A 271 12.55 -22.19 -28.27
C VAL A 271 11.46 -21.45 -27.49
N LEU A 272 11.51 -21.47 -26.15
CA LEU A 272 10.61 -20.66 -25.32
C LEU A 272 10.90 -19.17 -25.49
N SER A 273 9.83 -18.36 -25.45
CA SER A 273 9.93 -16.90 -25.37
C SER A 273 10.56 -16.44 -24.06
N ASP A 274 11.01 -15.20 -23.98
CA ASP A 274 11.55 -14.64 -22.73
C ASP A 274 10.49 -14.64 -21.62
N THR A 275 9.24 -14.33 -21.93
CA THR A 275 8.09 -14.42 -21.01
C THR A 275 7.90 -15.84 -20.48
N GLN A 276 7.94 -16.84 -21.37
CA GLN A 276 7.78 -18.24 -20.98
C GLN A 276 8.94 -18.73 -20.10
N LYS A 277 10.17 -18.31 -20.41
CA LYS A 277 11.35 -18.60 -19.55
C LYS A 277 11.19 -17.99 -18.15
N ARG A 278 10.74 -16.74 -18.08
CA ARG A 278 10.48 -16.07 -16.80
C ARG A 278 9.41 -16.81 -15.98
N ILE A 279 8.33 -17.30 -16.59
CA ILE A 279 7.33 -18.12 -15.91
C ILE A 279 7.97 -19.36 -15.26
N VAL A 280 8.81 -20.07 -16.01
CA VAL A 280 9.51 -21.27 -15.49
C VAL A 280 10.44 -20.89 -14.32
N GLU A 281 11.25 -19.85 -14.47
CA GLU A 281 12.18 -19.36 -13.44
C GLU A 281 11.44 -18.90 -12.19
N TYR A 282 10.33 -18.15 -12.37
CA TYR A 282 9.47 -17.68 -11.28
C TYR A 282 8.87 -18.85 -10.48
N HIS A 283 8.33 -19.87 -11.17
CA HIS A 283 7.78 -21.07 -10.52
C HIS A 283 8.85 -21.90 -9.80
N ILE A 284 10.04 -22.06 -10.37
CA ILE A 284 11.14 -22.75 -9.72
C ILE A 284 11.56 -22.02 -8.44
N LYS A 285 11.73 -20.69 -8.51
CA LYS A 285 12.13 -19.86 -7.37
C LYS A 285 11.03 -19.82 -6.31
N GLY A 286 9.78 -19.62 -6.70
CA GLY A 286 8.63 -19.64 -5.80
C GLY A 286 8.47 -20.97 -5.09
N ALA A 287 8.65 -22.10 -5.78
CA ALA A 287 8.58 -23.43 -5.16
C ALA A 287 9.69 -23.62 -4.10
N VAL A 288 10.90 -23.11 -4.34
CA VAL A 288 11.99 -23.15 -3.34
C VAL A 288 11.61 -22.32 -2.10
N LEU A 289 11.07 -21.12 -2.29
CA LEU A 289 10.60 -20.26 -1.20
C LEU A 289 9.38 -20.84 -0.47
N SER A 290 8.58 -21.67 -1.12
CA SER A 290 7.49 -22.46 -0.50
C SER A 290 7.98 -23.74 0.19
N GLY A 291 9.30 -23.98 0.25
CA GLY A 291 9.88 -25.11 0.99
C GLY A 291 9.86 -26.45 0.26
N VAL A 292 9.71 -26.53 -1.09
CA VAL A 292 9.72 -27.79 -1.85
C VAL A 292 11.00 -28.59 -1.66
N ALA A 293 12.12 -27.90 -1.42
CA ALA A 293 13.45 -28.47 -1.24
C ALA A 293 13.72 -28.94 0.21
N LEU A 294 12.88 -28.60 1.16
CA LEU A 294 13.03 -29.00 2.56
C LEU A 294 12.89 -30.51 2.74
N GLU A 295 13.66 -31.05 3.69
CA GLU A 295 13.46 -32.43 4.17
C GLU A 295 12.08 -32.61 4.81
N ASP A 296 11.53 -33.81 4.80
CA ASP A 296 10.14 -34.09 5.18
C ASP A 296 9.77 -33.51 6.57
N GLY A 297 10.65 -33.65 7.57
CA GLY A 297 10.40 -33.13 8.93
C GLY A 297 10.37 -31.59 8.99
N LYS A 298 11.30 -30.92 8.31
CA LYS A 298 11.34 -29.46 8.21
C LYS A 298 10.17 -28.90 7.37
N ARG A 299 9.79 -29.63 6.32
CA ARG A 299 8.64 -29.23 5.49
C ARG A 299 7.33 -29.34 6.26
N GLU A 300 7.18 -30.35 7.12
CA GLU A 300 6.02 -30.48 8.01
C GLU A 300 5.95 -29.34 9.03
N GLU A 301 7.10 -28.93 9.57
CA GLU A 301 7.20 -27.74 10.44
C GLU A 301 6.87 -26.44 9.69
N PHE A 302 7.40 -26.25 8.48
CA PHE A 302 7.08 -25.14 7.61
C PHE A 302 5.58 -25.05 7.32
N ASN A 303 4.92 -26.18 7.03
CA ASN A 303 3.49 -26.22 6.74
C ASN A 303 2.64 -25.82 7.95
N LYS A 304 3.05 -26.22 9.15
CA LYS A 304 2.37 -25.80 10.40
C LYS A 304 2.52 -24.31 10.62
N ILE A 305 3.71 -23.74 10.36
CA ILE A 305 3.95 -22.30 10.47
C ILE A 305 3.05 -21.54 9.49
N GLU A 306 3.01 -21.96 8.24
CA GLU A 306 2.16 -21.35 7.22
C GLU A 306 0.66 -21.41 7.59
N GLN A 307 0.19 -22.53 8.11
CA GLN A 307 -1.20 -22.68 8.55
C GLN A 307 -1.50 -21.70 9.69
N GLU A 308 -0.65 -21.67 10.71
CA GLU A 308 -0.85 -20.79 11.87
C GLU A 308 -0.75 -19.30 11.48
N LEU A 309 0.14 -18.93 10.54
CA LEU A 309 0.24 -17.57 10.03
C LEU A 309 -1.05 -17.11 9.35
N GLU A 310 -1.68 -17.94 8.55
CA GLU A 310 -2.94 -17.64 7.87
C GLU A 310 -4.10 -17.45 8.86
N GLU A 311 -4.24 -18.38 9.81
CA GLU A 311 -5.25 -18.32 10.87
C GLU A 311 -5.09 -17.02 11.68
N LEU A 312 -3.86 -16.68 12.07
CA LEU A 312 -3.55 -15.46 12.81
C LEU A 312 -3.79 -14.19 11.98
N SER A 313 -3.43 -14.18 10.70
CA SER A 313 -3.64 -13.04 9.80
C SER A 313 -5.13 -12.78 9.57
N SER A 314 -5.90 -13.83 9.33
CA SER A 314 -7.37 -13.74 9.21
C SER A 314 -8.01 -13.22 10.51
N LYS A 315 -7.60 -13.79 11.66
CA LYS A 315 -8.09 -13.35 12.97
C LYS A 315 -7.71 -11.91 13.29
N PHE A 316 -6.51 -11.48 12.88
CA PHE A 316 -6.06 -10.08 13.02
C PHE A 316 -7.01 -9.13 12.29
N ALA A 317 -7.28 -9.37 11.01
CA ALA A 317 -8.17 -8.54 10.19
C ALA A 317 -9.60 -8.51 10.75
N GLU A 318 -10.14 -9.67 11.15
CA GLU A 318 -11.47 -9.79 11.76
C GLU A 318 -11.58 -8.98 13.05
N ASN A 319 -10.58 -9.06 13.92
CA ASN A 319 -10.54 -8.29 15.16
C ASN A 319 -10.52 -6.77 14.89
N VAL A 320 -9.80 -6.31 13.88
CA VAL A 320 -9.78 -4.90 13.47
C VAL A 320 -11.15 -4.44 12.99
N LEU A 321 -11.77 -5.25 12.12
CA LEU A 321 -13.11 -4.96 11.58
C LEU A 321 -14.15 -4.92 12.69
N ASP A 322 -14.17 -5.93 13.55
CA ASP A 322 -15.16 -6.05 14.63
C ASP A 322 -14.95 -4.96 15.70
N ALA A 323 -13.71 -4.65 16.10
CA ALA A 323 -13.41 -3.53 16.99
C ALA A 323 -13.83 -2.16 16.40
N THR A 324 -13.80 -2.02 15.07
CA THR A 324 -14.27 -0.82 14.40
C THR A 324 -15.80 -0.74 14.39
N LYS A 325 -16.48 -1.88 14.18
CA LYS A 325 -17.96 -2.00 14.21
C LYS A 325 -18.57 -1.81 15.60
N GLU A 326 -17.87 -2.24 16.66
CA GLU A 326 -18.34 -2.17 18.03
C GLU A 326 -18.37 -0.73 18.57
N PHE A 327 -17.53 0.14 18.05
CA PHE A 327 -17.46 1.52 18.54
C PHE A 327 -18.59 2.36 17.95
N GLU A 328 -19.38 2.98 18.86
CA GLU A 328 -20.34 4.01 18.52
C GLU A 328 -20.41 5.06 19.63
N LYS A 329 -20.45 6.32 19.23
CA LYS A 329 -20.65 7.45 20.14
C LYS A 329 -21.92 8.18 19.79
N LEU A 330 -22.97 7.98 20.60
CA LEU A 330 -24.22 8.74 20.46
C LEU A 330 -24.02 10.16 21.03
N ILE A 331 -24.37 11.16 20.23
CA ILE A 331 -24.32 12.58 20.61
C ILE A 331 -25.74 13.14 20.51
N THR A 332 -26.17 13.82 21.58
CA THR A 332 -27.50 14.43 21.71
C THR A 332 -27.42 15.93 21.94
N ASP A 333 -26.28 16.48 22.36
CA ASP A 333 -26.10 17.94 22.50
C ASP A 333 -25.35 18.47 21.26
N LYS A 334 -26.01 19.36 20.53
CA LYS A 334 -25.45 19.99 19.32
C LYS A 334 -24.12 20.73 19.58
N LYS A 335 -23.88 21.18 20.81
CA LYS A 335 -22.62 21.84 21.17
C LYS A 335 -21.41 20.93 21.07
N ASP A 336 -21.60 19.64 21.29
CA ASP A 336 -20.49 18.67 21.24
C ASP A 336 -19.95 18.46 19.81
N ILE A 337 -20.80 18.71 18.81
CA ILE A 337 -20.48 18.58 17.39
C ILE A 337 -20.38 19.95 16.67
N GLU A 338 -20.29 21.05 17.43
CA GLU A 338 -20.09 22.38 16.85
C GLU A 338 -18.85 22.39 15.94
N GLY A 339 -18.98 22.96 14.76
CA GLY A 339 -17.93 23.04 13.73
C GLY A 339 -17.98 21.96 12.66
N LEU A 340 -18.80 20.91 12.84
CA LEU A 340 -18.95 19.89 11.78
C LEU A 340 -19.69 20.46 10.57
N PRO A 341 -19.22 20.17 9.35
CA PRO A 341 -19.91 20.58 8.12
C PRO A 341 -21.22 19.79 7.92
N ALA A 342 -22.07 20.30 7.04
CA ALA A 342 -23.39 19.73 6.77
C ALA A 342 -23.30 18.26 6.28
N THR A 343 -22.27 17.92 5.51
CA THR A 343 -21.99 16.56 5.04
C THR A 343 -21.76 15.62 6.21
N ALA A 344 -20.93 16.01 7.18
CA ALA A 344 -20.65 15.23 8.38
C ALA A 344 -21.90 15.03 9.28
N LEU A 345 -22.67 16.09 9.49
CA LEU A 345 -23.92 16.02 10.26
C LEU A 345 -24.93 15.10 9.57
N GLY A 346 -25.02 15.15 8.25
CA GLY A 346 -25.87 14.28 7.47
C GLY A 346 -25.47 12.81 7.60
N LEU A 347 -24.19 12.51 7.48
CA LEU A 347 -23.66 11.16 7.64
C LEU A 347 -23.90 10.61 9.06
N ALA A 348 -23.61 11.39 10.08
CA ALA A 348 -23.82 11.00 11.48
C ALA A 348 -25.30 10.78 11.83
N ALA A 349 -26.21 11.56 11.25
CA ALA A 349 -27.66 11.37 11.40
C ALA A 349 -28.14 10.11 10.65
N GLN A 350 -27.64 9.83 9.44
CA GLN A 350 -27.94 8.59 8.71
C GLN A 350 -27.46 7.36 9.49
N THR A 351 -26.28 7.42 10.06
CA THR A 351 -25.74 6.37 10.94
C THR A 351 -26.63 6.18 12.17
N ALA A 352 -27.11 7.27 12.78
CA ALA A 352 -28.05 7.18 13.91
C ALA A 352 -29.36 6.49 13.50
N VAL A 353 -29.92 6.81 12.33
CA VAL A 353 -31.12 6.14 11.81
C VAL A 353 -30.89 4.64 11.63
N SER A 354 -29.75 4.23 11.08
CA SER A 354 -29.41 2.81 10.90
C SER A 354 -29.26 2.06 12.22
N LYS A 355 -28.91 2.78 13.31
CA LYS A 355 -28.82 2.26 14.69
C LYS A 355 -30.13 2.35 15.48
N GLY A 356 -31.25 2.65 14.84
CA GLY A 356 -32.59 2.65 15.44
C GLY A 356 -33.09 3.99 15.97
N HIS A 357 -32.36 5.09 15.72
CA HIS A 357 -32.81 6.45 16.05
C HIS A 357 -33.62 7.02 14.88
N GLU A 358 -34.79 6.47 14.58
CA GLU A 358 -35.61 6.75 13.38
C GLU A 358 -35.90 8.23 13.11
N ASN A 359 -35.87 9.08 14.15
CA ASN A 359 -36.15 10.52 14.03
C ASN A 359 -34.87 11.39 13.96
N ALA A 360 -33.69 10.79 13.77
CA ALA A 360 -32.46 11.54 13.67
C ALA A 360 -32.43 12.39 12.40
N THR A 361 -32.04 13.65 12.55
CA THR A 361 -31.90 14.60 11.44
C THR A 361 -30.53 15.29 11.49
N PRO A 362 -30.00 15.81 10.37
CA PRO A 362 -28.77 16.57 10.37
C PRO A 362 -28.83 17.81 11.28
N GLU A 363 -30.00 18.46 11.39
CA GLU A 363 -30.20 19.70 12.12
C GLU A 363 -30.34 19.51 13.63
N ASP A 364 -31.09 18.47 14.04
CA ASP A 364 -31.53 18.32 15.44
C ASP A 364 -31.01 17.04 16.09
N GLY A 365 -30.35 16.13 15.34
CA GLY A 365 -29.84 14.87 15.84
C GLY A 365 -30.92 13.85 16.20
N PRO A 366 -30.60 12.84 17.03
CA PRO A 366 -29.23 12.56 17.52
C PRO A 366 -28.26 12.12 16.42
N TRP A 367 -26.98 12.19 16.70
CA TRP A 367 -25.91 11.83 15.78
C TRP A 367 -25.10 10.66 16.33
N VAL A 368 -24.70 9.71 15.49
CA VAL A 368 -23.81 8.62 15.88
C VAL A 368 -22.50 8.77 15.12
N ILE A 369 -21.39 8.83 15.89
CA ILE A 369 -20.02 8.87 15.39
C ILE A 369 -19.42 7.47 15.51
N THR A 370 -18.77 7.03 14.44
CA THR A 370 -18.10 5.74 14.29
C THR A 370 -16.59 5.93 14.03
N LEU A 371 -15.83 4.84 13.92
CA LEU A 371 -14.38 4.89 13.67
C LEU A 371 -14.01 4.53 12.23
N ASP A 372 -14.96 4.52 11.30
CA ASP A 372 -14.67 4.49 9.87
C ASP A 372 -14.03 5.81 9.40
N ASP A 373 -13.31 5.75 8.29
CA ASP A 373 -12.45 6.87 7.87
C ASP A 373 -13.20 8.19 7.65
N PRO A 374 -14.37 8.24 6.97
CA PRO A 374 -15.11 9.50 6.85
C PRO A 374 -15.53 10.08 8.20
N SER A 375 -16.13 9.27 9.07
CA SER A 375 -16.62 9.71 10.39
C SER A 375 -15.47 10.22 11.28
N PHE A 376 -14.38 9.44 11.36
CA PHE A 376 -13.18 9.81 12.11
C PHE A 376 -12.55 11.12 11.60
N ASN A 377 -12.36 11.23 10.28
CA ASN A 377 -11.73 12.40 9.69
C ASN A 377 -12.53 13.68 9.91
N PHE A 378 -13.86 13.65 9.75
CA PHE A 378 -14.72 14.79 10.02
C PHE A 378 -14.57 15.30 11.46
N ILE A 379 -14.55 14.41 12.44
CA ILE A 379 -14.35 14.78 13.84
C ILE A 379 -12.98 15.41 14.05
N MET A 380 -11.91 14.78 13.53
CA MET A 380 -10.54 15.25 13.73
C MET A 380 -10.25 16.58 13.05
N GLN A 381 -10.87 16.84 11.91
CA GLN A 381 -10.66 18.08 11.14
C GLN A 381 -11.54 19.24 11.62
N HIS A 382 -12.80 18.97 12.05
CA HIS A 382 -13.79 20.03 12.15
C HIS A 382 -14.40 20.24 13.56
N ALA A 383 -14.48 19.21 14.41
CA ALA A 383 -15.13 19.37 15.72
C ALA A 383 -14.38 20.37 16.62
N TRP A 384 -15.07 21.44 17.08
CA TRP A 384 -14.48 22.40 18.01
C TRP A 384 -14.25 21.80 19.40
N ASN A 385 -15.08 20.82 19.81
CA ASN A 385 -14.93 20.13 21.08
C ASN A 385 -13.65 19.30 21.14
N ARG A 386 -12.59 19.86 21.75
CA ARG A 386 -11.28 19.19 21.89
C ARG A 386 -11.36 17.87 22.67
N ALA A 387 -12.27 17.82 23.68
CA ALA A 387 -12.43 16.58 24.46
C ALA A 387 -13.07 15.46 23.61
N LEU A 388 -14.01 15.79 22.72
CA LEU A 388 -14.54 14.84 21.76
C LEU A 388 -13.45 14.34 20.80
N ARG A 389 -12.62 15.23 20.24
CA ARG A 389 -11.51 14.81 19.39
C ARG A 389 -10.53 13.90 20.13
N GLU A 390 -10.20 14.21 21.40
CA GLU A 390 -9.34 13.35 22.25
C GLU A 390 -9.98 11.97 22.45
N GLU A 391 -11.27 11.92 22.80
CA GLU A 391 -11.99 10.66 23.04
C GLU A 391 -11.98 9.77 21.78
N ILE A 392 -12.36 10.34 20.64
CA ILE A 392 -12.40 9.61 19.36
C ILE A 392 -10.99 9.20 18.91
N TYR A 393 -9.98 10.06 19.08
CA TYR A 393 -8.59 9.72 18.73
C TYR A 393 -8.07 8.54 19.58
N ARG A 394 -8.30 8.56 20.89
CA ARG A 394 -7.90 7.48 21.79
C ARG A 394 -8.60 6.18 21.45
N ALA A 395 -9.91 6.22 21.20
CA ALA A 395 -10.64 5.06 20.74
C ALA A 395 -10.06 4.50 19.42
N TYR A 396 -9.68 5.39 18.49
CA TYR A 396 -9.11 5.00 17.20
C TYR A 396 -7.75 4.29 17.33
N VAL A 397 -6.82 4.81 18.15
CA VAL A 397 -5.47 4.25 18.28
C VAL A 397 -5.38 3.07 19.26
N THR A 398 -6.48 2.74 19.95
CA THR A 398 -6.56 1.59 20.87
C THR A 398 -7.54 0.53 20.39
N ARG A 399 -7.97 0.56 19.13
CA ARG A 399 -8.80 -0.50 18.55
C ARG A 399 -8.05 -1.83 18.55
N ALA A 400 -8.79 -2.92 18.64
CA ALA A 400 -8.27 -4.29 18.66
C ALA A 400 -7.18 -4.52 19.72
N THR A 401 -7.37 -4.01 20.94
CA THR A 401 -6.40 -4.12 22.05
C THR A 401 -6.98 -4.64 23.36
N SER A 402 -8.19 -5.17 23.33
CA SER A 402 -8.83 -5.63 24.56
C SER A 402 -9.83 -6.75 24.30
N GLY A 403 -10.05 -7.59 25.33
CA GLY A 403 -10.98 -8.70 25.28
C GLY A 403 -10.59 -9.76 24.27
N ASP A 404 -11.59 -10.31 23.60
CA ASP A 404 -11.42 -11.35 22.58
C ASP A 404 -10.91 -10.77 21.23
N LEU A 405 -10.86 -9.43 21.11
CA LEU A 405 -10.40 -8.73 19.91
C LEU A 405 -8.94 -8.21 20.05
N ASP A 406 -8.17 -8.66 21.06
CA ASP A 406 -6.81 -8.17 21.30
C ASP A 406 -5.78 -8.77 20.35
N ASN A 407 -5.27 -7.95 19.42
CA ASN A 407 -4.24 -8.33 18.45
C ASN A 407 -2.80 -8.32 19.00
N THR A 408 -2.57 -7.91 20.26
CA THR A 408 -1.22 -7.79 20.82
C THR A 408 -0.45 -9.12 20.79
N LEU A 409 -1.11 -10.22 21.22
CA LEU A 409 -0.49 -11.54 21.20
C LEU A 409 -0.36 -12.12 19.79
N ILE A 410 -1.33 -11.81 18.93
CA ILE A 410 -1.33 -12.22 17.51
C ILE A 410 -0.11 -11.63 16.79
N ILE A 411 0.18 -10.35 16.97
CA ILE A 411 1.37 -9.69 16.39
C ILE A 411 2.66 -10.43 16.77
N ASN A 412 2.86 -10.70 18.07
CA ASN A 412 4.06 -11.35 18.54
C ASN A 412 4.21 -12.77 17.97
N GLN A 413 3.10 -13.51 17.87
CA GLN A 413 3.11 -14.87 17.31
C GLN A 413 3.40 -14.85 15.81
N ILE A 414 2.80 -13.93 15.05
CA ILE A 414 3.08 -13.75 13.62
C ILE A 414 4.57 -13.46 13.40
N LEU A 415 5.15 -12.51 14.13
CA LEU A 415 6.56 -12.15 13.96
C LEU A 415 7.50 -13.31 14.32
N LYS A 416 7.16 -14.08 15.35
CA LYS A 416 7.90 -15.28 15.73
C LYS A 416 7.86 -16.34 14.64
N LEU A 417 6.70 -16.67 14.13
CA LEU A 417 6.50 -17.66 13.09
C LEU A 417 7.21 -17.26 11.78
N ARG A 418 7.13 -15.98 11.40
CA ARG A 418 7.86 -15.45 10.22
C ARG A 418 9.36 -15.59 10.36
N LEU A 419 9.92 -15.33 11.56
CA LEU A 419 11.34 -15.53 11.81
C LEU A 419 11.73 -17.01 11.75
N GLU A 420 10.91 -17.92 12.30
CA GLU A 420 11.10 -19.37 12.24
C GLU A 420 11.03 -19.86 10.79
N GLN A 421 10.07 -19.39 10.01
CA GLN A 421 9.92 -19.67 8.59
C GLN A 421 11.18 -19.27 7.79
N ALA A 422 11.67 -18.05 7.99
CA ALA A 422 12.88 -17.57 7.34
C ALA A 422 14.11 -18.45 7.68
N LYS A 423 14.23 -18.86 8.94
CA LYS A 423 15.32 -19.75 9.38
C LYS A 423 15.26 -21.15 8.78
N LEU A 424 14.06 -21.70 8.58
CA LEU A 424 13.87 -22.99 7.91
C LEU A 424 14.37 -22.97 6.46
N LEU A 425 14.28 -21.79 5.81
CA LEU A 425 14.73 -21.56 4.43
C LEU A 425 16.15 -20.97 4.34
N ASP A 426 16.93 -20.99 5.45
CA ASP A 426 18.30 -20.52 5.54
C ASP A 426 18.49 -18.98 5.36
N TYR A 427 17.44 -18.17 5.57
CA TYR A 427 17.53 -16.72 5.61
C TYR A 427 17.82 -16.20 7.04
N ASN A 428 18.50 -15.04 7.16
CA ASN A 428 18.83 -14.48 8.45
C ASN A 428 17.63 -13.87 9.19
N ASN A 429 16.66 -13.34 8.45
CA ASN A 429 15.45 -12.72 8.96
C ASN A 429 14.34 -12.79 7.90
N TYR A 430 13.13 -12.42 8.29
CA TYR A 430 11.98 -12.51 7.38
C TYR A 430 12.04 -11.48 6.24
N ALA A 431 12.64 -10.31 6.46
CA ALA A 431 12.74 -9.30 5.40
C ALA A 431 13.62 -9.79 4.23
N GLU A 432 14.71 -10.50 4.50
CA GLU A 432 15.52 -11.12 3.44
C GLU A 432 14.72 -12.19 2.65
N LEU A 433 13.85 -12.94 3.33
CA LEU A 433 12.97 -13.93 2.69
C LEU A 433 11.90 -13.24 1.83
N SER A 434 11.17 -12.28 2.39
CA SER A 434 10.12 -11.52 1.70
C SER A 434 10.66 -10.81 0.46
N MET A 435 11.79 -10.12 0.59
CA MET A 435 12.42 -9.39 -0.51
C MET A 435 13.14 -10.29 -1.54
N ALA A 436 13.14 -11.61 -1.35
CA ALA A 436 13.85 -12.51 -2.29
C ALA A 436 13.33 -12.41 -3.74
N MET A 437 12.08 -11.99 -3.93
CA MET A 437 11.45 -11.81 -5.25
C MET A 437 11.33 -10.34 -5.65
N ASN A 438 11.77 -9.39 -4.82
CA ASN A 438 11.64 -7.94 -5.02
C ASN A 438 12.85 -7.35 -5.77
N MET A 439 12.72 -6.09 -6.22
CA MET A 439 13.79 -5.30 -6.84
C MET A 439 14.86 -4.87 -5.83
N ALA A 440 14.41 -4.40 -4.65
CA ALA A 440 15.29 -3.89 -3.61
C ALA A 440 15.83 -4.99 -2.70
N THR A 441 16.97 -4.71 -2.08
CA THR A 441 17.49 -5.44 -0.90
C THR A 441 17.16 -4.66 0.36
N VAL A 442 17.22 -5.32 1.53
CA VAL A 442 17.01 -4.68 2.84
C VAL A 442 17.87 -3.41 3.01
N ASP A 443 19.17 -3.49 2.67
CA ASP A 443 20.08 -2.35 2.80
C ASP A 443 19.67 -1.18 1.90
N LYS A 444 19.19 -1.45 0.67
CA LYS A 444 18.73 -0.43 -0.27
C LYS A 444 17.42 0.23 0.18
N ALA A 445 16.51 -0.56 0.72
CA ALA A 445 15.27 -0.04 1.29
C ALA A 445 15.55 0.86 2.51
N GLU A 446 16.40 0.42 3.46
CA GLU A 446 16.83 1.25 4.60
C GLU A 446 17.56 2.53 4.14
N GLU A 447 18.41 2.46 3.10
CA GLU A 447 19.11 3.63 2.53
C GLU A 447 18.12 4.64 1.94
N LEU A 448 17.12 4.20 1.17
CA LEU A 448 16.10 5.08 0.61
C LEU A 448 15.30 5.77 1.71
N LEU A 449 14.79 5.03 2.68
CA LEU A 449 14.00 5.57 3.79
C LEU A 449 14.80 6.62 4.60
N GLU A 450 16.08 6.38 4.87
CA GLU A 450 16.93 7.34 5.59
C GLU A 450 17.22 8.60 4.76
N LYS A 451 17.40 8.47 3.44
CA LYS A 451 17.56 9.64 2.54
C LYS A 451 16.31 10.50 2.55
N LEU A 452 15.13 9.89 2.41
CA LEU A 452 13.84 10.60 2.43
C LEU A 452 13.58 11.23 3.80
N ARG A 453 13.82 10.50 4.90
CA ARG A 453 13.71 11.01 6.26
C ARG A 453 14.58 12.25 6.46
N SER A 454 15.85 12.16 6.04
CA SER A 454 16.81 13.27 6.20
C SER A 454 16.43 14.50 5.38
N ALA A 455 15.93 14.28 4.15
CA ALA A 455 15.51 15.35 3.26
C ALA A 455 14.23 16.07 3.77
N SER A 456 13.31 15.33 4.42
CA SER A 456 12.02 15.86 4.87
C SER A 456 12.04 16.46 6.27
N TRP A 457 13.11 16.21 7.05
CA TRP A 457 13.14 16.56 8.48
C TRP A 457 12.98 18.05 8.75
N ASP A 458 13.75 18.90 8.09
CA ASP A 458 13.72 20.35 8.32
C ASP A 458 12.37 20.95 7.91
N ALA A 459 11.77 20.43 6.83
CA ALA A 459 10.44 20.81 6.39
C ALA A 459 9.37 20.41 7.42
N ALA A 460 9.45 19.20 8.00
CA ALA A 460 8.52 18.73 9.02
C ALA A 460 8.64 19.56 10.33
N VAL A 461 9.85 19.94 10.72
CA VAL A 461 10.06 20.88 11.86
C VAL A 461 9.37 22.20 11.58
N GLN A 462 9.55 22.77 10.37
CA GLN A 462 8.92 24.01 9.99
C GLN A 462 7.39 23.89 9.94
N ASP A 463 6.84 22.79 9.45
CA ASP A 463 5.41 22.49 9.45
C ASP A 463 4.80 22.57 10.87
N MET A 464 5.49 21.97 11.84
CA MET A 464 5.04 22.00 13.24
C MET A 464 5.17 23.37 13.89
N GLU A 465 6.22 24.14 13.59
CA GLU A 465 6.37 25.50 14.07
C GLU A 465 5.30 26.44 13.50
N ASP A 466 4.97 26.28 12.22
CA ASP A 466 3.91 27.06 11.56
C ASP A 466 2.56 26.72 12.20
N LEU A 467 2.27 25.46 12.47
CA LEU A 467 1.05 25.02 13.11
C LEU A 467 0.91 25.60 14.53
N LYS A 468 1.96 25.50 15.35
CA LYS A 468 1.99 26.08 16.70
C LYS A 468 1.82 27.61 16.67
N ARG A 469 2.50 28.28 15.75
CA ARG A 469 2.39 29.74 15.57
C ARG A 469 0.98 30.15 15.17
N PHE A 470 0.35 29.40 14.29
CA PHE A 470 -1.02 29.64 13.87
C PHE A 470 -2.00 29.40 15.02
N ALA A 471 -1.95 28.27 15.72
CA ALA A 471 -2.80 27.97 16.86
C ALA A 471 -2.68 29.06 17.95
N LYS A 472 -1.47 29.55 18.20
CA LYS A 472 -1.22 30.67 19.11
C LYS A 472 -1.93 31.95 18.64
N SER A 473 -1.88 32.26 17.34
CA SER A 473 -2.53 33.46 16.79
C SER A 473 -4.05 33.41 16.90
N GLN A 474 -4.64 32.19 16.96
CA GLN A 474 -6.06 31.97 17.19
C GLN A 474 -6.45 31.98 18.68
N GLY A 475 -5.51 32.25 19.57
CA GLY A 475 -5.77 32.44 21.02
C GLY A 475 -5.88 31.12 21.79
N THR A 476 -5.51 29.97 21.19
CA THR A 476 -5.50 28.69 21.89
C THR A 476 -4.43 28.71 23.00
N LYS A 477 -4.77 28.16 24.17
CA LYS A 477 -3.85 28.13 25.32
C LYS A 477 -2.85 26.97 25.20
N GLU A 478 -3.25 25.93 24.50
CA GLU A 478 -2.53 24.69 24.31
C GLU A 478 -1.55 24.71 23.12
N TYR A 479 -1.24 25.89 22.54
CA TYR A 479 -0.42 26.03 21.33
C TYR A 479 0.99 25.44 21.47
N ASP A 480 1.59 25.41 22.66
CA ASP A 480 2.90 24.79 22.93
C ASP A 480 2.79 23.28 23.21
N ASP A 481 1.60 22.75 23.53
CA ASP A 481 1.30 21.36 23.87
C ASP A 481 0.19 20.81 22.94
N LEU A 482 0.38 20.97 21.63
CA LEU A 482 -0.48 20.36 20.63
C LEU A 482 -0.35 18.85 20.70
N ARG A 483 -1.49 18.17 20.81
CA ARG A 483 -1.59 16.71 20.86
C ARG A 483 -2.03 16.15 19.49
N HIS A 484 -1.96 14.85 19.34
CA HIS A 484 -2.34 14.15 18.08
C HIS A 484 -3.73 14.56 17.57
N TRP A 485 -4.72 14.68 18.46
CA TRP A 485 -6.08 15.11 18.12
C TRP A 485 -6.23 16.61 17.80
N ASP A 486 -5.16 17.39 17.95
CA ASP A 486 -5.13 18.82 17.57
C ASP A 486 -4.53 19.02 16.18
N ILE A 487 -3.74 18.07 15.68
CA ILE A 487 -2.94 18.22 14.46
C ILE A 487 -3.83 18.40 13.23
N LYS A 488 -4.75 17.46 12.97
CA LYS A 488 -5.68 17.57 11.80
C LYS A 488 -6.57 18.82 11.94
N PHE A 489 -7.04 19.12 13.13
CA PHE A 489 -7.88 20.27 13.41
C PHE A 489 -7.19 21.60 13.05
N TRP A 490 -5.98 21.81 13.56
CA TRP A 490 -5.25 23.05 13.29
C TRP A 490 -4.65 23.07 11.90
N SER A 491 -4.34 21.93 11.32
CA SER A 491 -3.86 21.82 9.93
C SER A 491 -4.91 22.31 8.95
N GLU A 492 -6.16 21.88 9.11
CA GLU A 492 -7.24 22.30 8.23
C GLU A 492 -7.44 23.84 8.29
N ARG A 493 -7.49 24.41 9.47
CA ARG A 493 -7.62 25.87 9.66
C ARG A 493 -6.42 26.65 9.17
N LEU A 494 -5.22 26.10 9.31
CA LEU A 494 -4.01 26.73 8.75
C LEU A 494 -4.04 26.65 7.22
N ARG A 495 -4.50 25.54 6.63
CA ARG A 495 -4.68 25.36 5.19
C ARG A 495 -5.70 26.39 4.65
N GLU A 496 -6.86 26.48 5.28
CA GLU A 496 -7.88 27.48 4.96
C GLU A 496 -7.31 28.90 5.03
N SER A 497 -6.65 29.24 6.14
CA SER A 497 -6.08 30.58 6.33
C SER A 497 -4.94 30.92 5.37
N LYS A 498 -4.11 29.94 4.98
CA LYS A 498 -2.91 30.14 4.16
C LYS A 498 -3.22 30.17 2.67
N HIS A 499 -4.16 29.33 2.26
CA HIS A 499 -4.48 29.12 0.85
C HIS A 499 -5.85 29.65 0.46
N ASP A 500 -6.68 30.09 1.44
CA ASP A 500 -8.03 30.57 1.22
C ASP A 500 -8.88 29.53 0.45
N ILE A 501 -8.86 28.28 0.95
CA ILE A 501 -9.57 27.13 0.41
C ILE A 501 -10.28 26.41 1.56
N SER A 502 -11.58 26.19 1.41
CA SER A 502 -12.39 25.31 2.26
C SER A 502 -12.54 23.95 1.59
N GLU A 503 -12.25 22.85 2.31
CA GLU A 503 -12.47 21.50 1.80
C GLU A 503 -13.95 21.24 1.49
N GLU A 504 -14.85 21.68 2.35
CA GLU A 504 -16.29 21.51 2.15
C GLU A 504 -16.82 22.29 0.93
N GLU A 505 -16.21 23.43 0.59
CA GLU A 505 -16.51 24.15 -0.63
C GLU A 505 -15.96 23.44 -1.87
N LEU A 506 -14.73 22.88 -1.76
CA LEU A 506 -14.12 22.11 -2.85
C LEU A 506 -14.90 20.83 -3.18
N ARG A 507 -15.41 20.10 -2.18
CA ARG A 507 -16.21 18.88 -2.38
C ARG A 507 -17.37 19.09 -3.35
N GLN A 508 -17.96 20.28 -3.40
CA GLN A 508 -19.08 20.60 -4.29
C GLN A 508 -18.71 20.51 -5.78
N TYR A 509 -17.41 20.55 -6.08
CA TYR A 509 -16.90 20.37 -7.45
C TYR A 509 -16.50 18.94 -7.78
N PHE A 510 -16.37 18.06 -6.79
CA PHE A 510 -15.90 16.69 -6.98
C PHE A 510 -17.03 15.67 -6.73
N SER A 511 -18.09 15.72 -7.55
CA SER A 511 -19.07 14.64 -7.51
C SER A 511 -18.52 13.38 -8.17
N LEU A 512 -18.78 12.21 -7.60
CA LEU A 512 -18.33 10.92 -8.15
C LEU A 512 -18.61 10.73 -9.64
N PRO A 513 -19.81 11.07 -10.18
CA PRO A 513 -20.07 10.97 -11.61
C PRO A 513 -19.13 11.84 -12.47
N ASN A 514 -18.83 13.07 -12.05
CA ASN A 514 -17.93 13.97 -12.77
C ASN A 514 -16.48 13.47 -12.72
N VAL A 515 -16.07 12.93 -11.58
CA VAL A 515 -14.72 12.34 -11.41
C VAL A 515 -14.53 11.17 -12.36
N MET A 516 -15.51 10.26 -12.44
CA MET A 516 -15.46 9.11 -13.36
C MET A 516 -15.51 9.53 -14.84
N GLU A 517 -16.27 10.56 -15.19
CA GLU A 517 -16.26 11.13 -16.55
C GLU A 517 -14.89 11.71 -16.91
N GLY A 518 -14.31 12.49 -16.01
CA GLY A 518 -12.99 13.09 -16.21
C GLY A 518 -11.87 12.05 -16.29
N LEU A 519 -11.92 11.01 -15.46
CA LEU A 519 -11.01 9.87 -15.52
C LEU A 519 -11.12 9.16 -16.88
N SER A 520 -12.34 8.91 -17.37
CA SER A 520 -12.57 8.32 -18.71
C SER A 520 -11.99 9.18 -19.82
N ASN A 521 -12.11 10.52 -19.73
CA ASN A 521 -11.54 11.44 -20.71
C ASN A 521 -9.99 11.44 -20.68
N LEU A 522 -9.39 11.37 -19.48
CA LEU A 522 -7.93 11.26 -19.33
C LEU A 522 -7.40 9.99 -19.99
N VAL A 523 -7.93 8.82 -19.67
CA VAL A 523 -7.42 7.55 -20.21
C VAL A 523 -7.69 7.41 -21.71
N ARG A 524 -8.75 8.05 -22.24
CA ARG A 524 -8.95 8.19 -23.68
C ARG A 524 -7.82 9.00 -24.34
N THR A 525 -7.37 10.06 -23.69
CA THR A 525 -6.26 10.88 -24.18
C THR A 525 -4.92 10.15 -24.14
N LEU A 526 -4.62 9.47 -23.02
CA LEU A 526 -3.33 8.82 -22.80
C LEU A 526 -3.20 7.49 -23.54
N PHE A 527 -4.26 6.66 -23.52
CA PHE A 527 -4.20 5.25 -23.91
C PHE A 527 -5.13 4.88 -25.06
N GLU A 528 -5.95 5.81 -25.55
CA GLU A 528 -6.97 5.57 -26.60
C GLU A 528 -8.00 4.50 -26.21
N ILE A 529 -8.36 4.42 -24.95
CA ILE A 529 -9.41 3.54 -24.45
C ILE A 529 -10.66 4.32 -24.07
N GLU A 530 -11.81 3.68 -24.18
CA GLU A 530 -13.11 4.24 -23.82
C GLU A 530 -13.74 3.43 -22.68
N ILE A 531 -14.26 4.11 -21.66
CA ILE A 531 -14.98 3.52 -20.53
C ILE A 531 -16.45 3.84 -20.70
N GLU A 532 -17.31 2.82 -20.68
CA GLU A 532 -18.77 2.99 -20.72
C GLU A 532 -19.45 2.21 -19.60
N SER A 533 -20.57 2.74 -19.08
CA SER A 533 -21.39 1.99 -18.13
C SER A 533 -21.96 0.73 -18.79
N ALA A 534 -21.86 -0.38 -18.07
CA ALA A 534 -22.40 -1.67 -18.44
C ALA A 534 -23.28 -2.25 -17.31
N ASP A 535 -23.87 -1.38 -16.50
CA ASP A 535 -24.75 -1.74 -15.38
C ASP A 535 -25.86 -2.67 -15.85
N GLY A 536 -26.10 -3.74 -15.10
CA GLY A 536 -27.07 -4.78 -15.41
C GLY A 536 -26.55 -5.89 -16.34
N LEU A 537 -25.35 -5.76 -16.91
CA LEU A 537 -24.73 -6.83 -17.68
C LEU A 537 -24.16 -7.94 -16.77
N ALA A 538 -23.64 -7.58 -15.60
CA ALA A 538 -23.05 -8.51 -14.64
C ALA A 538 -23.77 -8.45 -13.28
N PRO A 539 -23.86 -9.59 -12.55
CA PRO A 539 -24.35 -9.59 -11.17
C PRO A 539 -23.45 -8.77 -10.24
N VAL A 540 -24.05 -8.09 -9.27
CA VAL A 540 -23.37 -7.29 -8.26
C VAL A 540 -23.78 -7.72 -6.85
N TRP A 541 -22.95 -7.47 -5.84
CA TRP A 541 -23.20 -7.83 -4.43
C TRP A 541 -23.97 -6.75 -3.66
N ASN A 542 -23.97 -5.50 -4.19
CA ASN A 542 -24.66 -4.35 -3.60
C ASN A 542 -25.19 -3.43 -4.72
N ASN A 543 -26.29 -2.74 -4.47
CA ASN A 543 -26.96 -1.86 -5.44
C ASN A 543 -26.15 -0.59 -5.80
N ASP A 544 -25.20 -0.19 -4.97
CA ASP A 544 -24.34 0.96 -5.22
C ASP A 544 -23.12 0.61 -6.09
N VAL A 545 -22.83 -0.67 -6.29
CA VAL A 545 -21.78 -1.15 -7.18
C VAL A 545 -22.13 -0.86 -8.62
N ARG A 546 -21.17 -0.34 -9.37
CA ARG A 546 -21.27 -0.06 -10.80
C ARG A 546 -20.42 -1.06 -11.58
N PHE A 547 -20.86 -1.36 -12.79
CA PHE A 547 -20.14 -2.22 -13.71
C PHE A 547 -19.79 -1.45 -14.99
N TYR A 548 -18.53 -1.53 -15.41
CA TYR A 548 -18.03 -0.80 -16.57
C TYR A 548 -17.37 -1.74 -17.58
N ARG A 549 -17.48 -1.33 -18.85
CA ARG A 549 -16.79 -1.95 -19.99
C ARG A 549 -15.71 -1.01 -20.49
N VAL A 550 -14.51 -1.55 -20.75
CA VAL A 550 -13.39 -0.85 -21.37
C VAL A 550 -13.26 -1.32 -22.81
N LYS A 551 -13.17 -0.38 -23.75
CA LYS A 551 -13.06 -0.62 -25.19
C LYS A 551 -11.77 -0.04 -25.75
N ASP A 552 -11.30 -0.65 -26.86
CA ASP A 552 -10.22 -0.09 -27.68
C ASP A 552 -10.74 1.03 -28.60
N SER A 553 -9.83 1.72 -29.30
CA SER A 553 -10.16 2.77 -30.28
C SER A 553 -11.03 2.31 -31.46
N SER A 554 -11.18 1.00 -31.65
CA SER A 554 -12.05 0.40 -32.68
C SER A 554 -13.45 0.06 -32.12
N GLY A 555 -13.68 0.27 -30.83
CA GLY A 555 -14.93 -0.02 -30.13
C GLY A 555 -15.08 -1.48 -29.67
N ASN A 556 -14.02 -2.30 -29.77
CA ASN A 556 -14.05 -3.67 -29.29
C ASN A 556 -13.86 -3.72 -27.77
N PRO A 557 -14.58 -4.57 -27.04
CA PRO A 557 -14.32 -4.80 -25.62
C PRO A 557 -12.92 -5.34 -25.42
N MET A 558 -12.21 -4.83 -24.42
CA MET A 558 -10.88 -5.29 -24.06
C MET A 558 -10.74 -5.67 -22.58
N ALA A 559 -11.64 -5.14 -21.71
CA ALA A 559 -11.68 -5.44 -20.29
C ALA A 559 -13.02 -5.01 -19.66
N TYR A 560 -13.22 -5.40 -18.40
CA TYR A 560 -14.33 -4.95 -17.57
C TYR A 560 -13.84 -4.65 -16.15
N PHE A 561 -14.61 -3.83 -15.40
CA PHE A 561 -14.35 -3.68 -13.97
C PHE A 561 -15.62 -3.37 -13.19
N TYR A 562 -15.66 -3.86 -11.94
CA TYR A 562 -16.61 -3.44 -10.93
C TYR A 562 -16.06 -2.26 -10.16
N PHE A 563 -16.92 -1.35 -9.77
CA PHE A 563 -16.56 -0.21 -8.92
C PHE A 563 -17.51 -0.11 -7.73
N ASP A 564 -16.97 -0.33 -6.55
CA ASP A 564 -17.66 -0.27 -5.24
C ASP A 564 -17.14 0.94 -4.46
N PRO A 565 -17.79 2.12 -4.54
CA PRO A 565 -17.21 3.37 -4.11
C PRO A 565 -17.31 3.68 -2.62
N TYR A 566 -18.42 3.24 -1.92
CA TYR A 566 -18.79 3.87 -0.67
C TYR A 566 -18.35 3.10 0.57
N SER A 567 -18.07 3.84 1.65
CA SER A 567 -17.90 3.27 2.98
C SER A 567 -19.19 2.62 3.46
N GLN A 568 -19.07 1.41 4.01
CA GLN A 568 -20.13 0.62 4.61
C GLN A 568 -19.61 0.02 5.92
N PRO A 569 -19.54 0.81 6.99
CA PRO A 569 -18.75 0.49 8.19
C PRO A 569 -19.21 -0.78 8.94
N PHE A 570 -20.38 -1.35 8.60
CA PHE A 570 -20.92 -2.53 9.26
C PHE A 570 -20.73 -3.84 8.47
N GLU A 571 -20.34 -3.75 7.20
CA GLU A 571 -20.24 -4.92 6.32
C GLU A 571 -18.92 -5.00 5.54
N LYS A 572 -18.25 -3.85 5.33
CA LYS A 572 -17.12 -3.70 4.42
C LYS A 572 -15.83 -3.39 5.17
N GLU A 573 -14.75 -4.04 4.77
CA GLU A 573 -13.40 -3.76 5.26
C GLU A 573 -12.98 -2.33 4.91
N ARG A 574 -12.05 -1.79 5.69
CA ARG A 574 -11.55 -0.41 5.53
C ARG A 574 -10.47 -0.33 4.46
N GLY A 575 -10.14 0.91 4.06
CA GLY A 575 -9.14 1.20 3.05
C GLY A 575 -9.74 1.20 1.63
N ALA A 576 -8.86 1.23 0.65
CA ALA A 576 -9.20 1.05 -0.75
C ALA A 576 -8.27 0.00 -1.35
N TRP A 577 -8.73 -0.72 -2.36
CA TRP A 577 -7.93 -1.73 -3.03
C TRP A 577 -8.46 -2.07 -4.41
N MET A 578 -7.57 -2.49 -5.28
CA MET A 578 -7.91 -3.19 -6.51
C MET A 578 -7.64 -4.69 -6.36
N SER A 579 -8.56 -5.52 -6.80
CA SER A 579 -8.36 -6.96 -6.89
C SER A 579 -8.67 -7.53 -8.26
N LYS A 580 -7.94 -8.58 -8.63
CA LYS A 580 -8.16 -9.33 -9.87
C LYS A 580 -9.37 -10.25 -9.70
N VAL A 581 -10.33 -10.14 -10.59
CA VAL A 581 -11.45 -11.08 -10.66
C VAL A 581 -11.15 -12.21 -11.64
N VAL A 582 -10.84 -11.82 -12.88
CA VAL A 582 -10.53 -12.72 -13.99
C VAL A 582 -9.30 -12.18 -14.71
N GLY A 583 -8.29 -13.02 -14.95
CA GLY A 583 -7.09 -12.66 -15.71
C GLY A 583 -7.29 -12.81 -17.22
N ARG A 584 -6.50 -12.05 -18.02
CA ARG A 584 -6.35 -12.32 -19.45
C ARG A 584 -5.69 -13.68 -19.63
N SER A 585 -6.16 -14.48 -20.59
CA SER A 585 -5.56 -15.77 -20.94
C SER A 585 -5.99 -16.18 -22.33
N CYS A 586 -5.03 -16.64 -23.15
CA CYS A 586 -5.32 -17.28 -24.43
C CYS A 586 -5.76 -18.74 -24.28
N VAL A 587 -5.20 -19.43 -23.28
CA VAL A 587 -5.50 -20.83 -22.99
C VAL A 587 -6.96 -21.02 -22.51
N LEU A 588 -7.52 -19.99 -21.87
CA LEU A 588 -8.88 -19.95 -21.35
C LEU A 588 -9.84 -19.12 -22.23
N SER A 589 -9.45 -18.86 -23.48
CA SER A 589 -10.34 -18.18 -24.44
C SER A 589 -11.57 -19.02 -24.76
N ARG A 590 -12.70 -18.35 -25.05
CA ARG A 590 -13.94 -18.98 -25.49
C ARG A 590 -14.09 -18.89 -27.00
N ASP A 591 -15.02 -19.64 -27.54
CA ASP A 591 -15.29 -19.84 -28.97
C ASP A 591 -15.09 -18.58 -29.83
N GLY A 592 -14.06 -18.63 -30.70
CA GLY A 592 -13.79 -17.61 -31.70
C GLY A 592 -13.18 -16.30 -31.19
N VAL A 593 -12.83 -16.20 -29.93
CA VAL A 593 -12.15 -15.05 -29.32
C VAL A 593 -10.67 -15.39 -29.10
N ASN A 594 -9.77 -14.45 -29.40
CA ASN A 594 -8.33 -14.68 -29.30
C ASN A 594 -7.84 -14.85 -27.85
N ALA A 595 -8.51 -14.21 -26.87
CA ALA A 595 -8.19 -14.30 -25.45
C ALA A 595 -9.42 -14.00 -24.59
N ARG A 596 -9.49 -14.62 -23.39
CA ARG A 596 -10.43 -14.22 -22.35
C ARG A 596 -10.07 -12.83 -21.84
N LEU A 597 -11.07 -11.94 -21.68
CA LEU A 597 -10.87 -10.57 -21.26
C LEU A 597 -10.72 -10.46 -19.73
N PRO A 598 -9.82 -9.59 -19.24
CA PRO A 598 -9.62 -9.37 -17.80
C PRO A 598 -10.80 -8.61 -17.18
N ILE A 599 -11.06 -8.91 -15.90
CA ILE A 599 -12.06 -8.23 -15.06
C ILE A 599 -11.39 -7.85 -13.75
N ALA A 600 -11.53 -6.59 -13.33
CA ALA A 600 -11.03 -6.07 -12.06
C ALA A 600 -12.16 -5.69 -11.10
N HIS A 601 -11.86 -5.67 -9.79
CA HIS A 601 -12.62 -4.92 -8.79
C HIS A 601 -11.84 -3.67 -8.40
N ILE A 602 -12.53 -2.56 -8.26
CA ILE A 602 -12.05 -1.34 -7.62
C ILE A 602 -12.98 -1.09 -6.44
N VAL A 603 -12.44 -1.12 -5.23
CA VAL A 603 -13.18 -0.96 -3.99
C VAL A 603 -12.61 0.23 -3.23
N CYS A 604 -13.49 1.17 -2.84
CA CYS A 604 -13.14 2.35 -2.07
C CYS A 604 -14.04 2.45 -0.83
N ASN A 605 -13.65 3.29 0.10
CA ASN A 605 -14.42 3.63 1.30
C ASN A 605 -14.70 5.14 1.37
N GLN A 606 -15.22 5.68 0.28
CA GLN A 606 -15.50 7.11 0.14
C GLN A 606 -16.72 7.54 0.95
N THR A 607 -16.83 8.85 1.16
CA THR A 607 -18.01 9.47 1.77
C THR A 607 -19.27 9.11 0.98
N PRO A 608 -20.27 8.44 1.60
CA PRO A 608 -21.49 8.04 0.92
C PRO A 608 -22.36 9.24 0.53
N ARG A 609 -23.40 8.96 -0.24
CA ARG A 609 -24.44 9.97 -0.55
C ARG A 609 -25.18 10.41 0.71
N VAL A 610 -25.36 11.71 0.87
CA VAL A 610 -26.12 12.31 1.99
C VAL A 610 -27.46 12.84 1.47
N GLY A 611 -28.53 12.19 1.86
CA GLY A 611 -29.89 12.51 1.38
C GLY A 611 -29.99 12.35 -0.15
N ASN A 612 -30.41 13.42 -0.84
CA ASN A 612 -30.55 13.43 -2.30
C ASN A 612 -29.31 13.95 -3.04
N LYS A 613 -28.26 14.35 -2.31
CA LYS A 613 -27.02 14.82 -2.93
C LYS A 613 -26.19 13.63 -3.42
N PRO A 614 -25.44 13.77 -4.53
CA PRO A 614 -24.46 12.77 -4.92
C PRO A 614 -23.36 12.64 -3.84
N SER A 615 -22.54 11.60 -3.91
CA SER A 615 -21.29 11.57 -3.13
C SER A 615 -20.40 12.71 -3.59
N LEU A 616 -20.03 13.56 -2.64
CA LEU A 616 -19.15 14.72 -2.83
C LEU A 616 -17.81 14.41 -2.16
N MET A 617 -16.77 14.36 -2.97
CA MET A 617 -15.45 13.82 -2.61
C MET A 617 -14.50 14.91 -2.15
N THR A 618 -13.56 14.57 -1.25
CA THR A 618 -12.33 15.36 -1.06
C THR A 618 -11.39 15.16 -2.23
N ILE A 619 -10.35 15.97 -2.32
CA ILE A 619 -9.29 15.74 -3.32
C ILE A 619 -8.53 14.44 -3.03
N GLU A 620 -8.33 14.08 -1.77
CA GLU A 620 -7.72 12.81 -1.36
C GLU A 620 -8.58 11.61 -1.75
N GLU A 621 -9.92 11.70 -1.64
CA GLU A 621 -10.83 10.66 -2.14
C GLU A 621 -10.77 10.56 -3.68
N VAL A 622 -10.55 11.66 -4.39
CA VAL A 622 -10.31 11.64 -5.86
C VAL A 622 -8.98 10.96 -6.17
N GLU A 623 -7.90 11.31 -5.45
CA GLU A 623 -6.59 10.64 -5.59
C GLU A 623 -6.71 9.14 -5.38
N THR A 624 -7.45 8.70 -4.38
CA THR A 624 -7.70 7.27 -4.10
C THR A 624 -8.36 6.56 -5.30
N VAL A 625 -9.36 7.18 -5.94
CA VAL A 625 -9.98 6.60 -7.15
C VAL A 625 -8.97 6.48 -8.29
N PHE A 626 -8.14 7.49 -8.50
CA PHE A 626 -7.10 7.46 -9.54
C PHE A 626 -6.03 6.42 -9.24
N HIS A 627 -5.63 6.27 -7.97
CA HIS A 627 -4.71 5.25 -7.50
C HIS A 627 -5.23 3.83 -7.81
N GLU A 628 -6.40 3.47 -7.31
CA GLU A 628 -6.98 2.15 -7.52
C GLU A 628 -7.25 1.86 -9.00
N PHE A 629 -7.62 2.90 -9.74
CA PHE A 629 -7.76 2.79 -11.19
C PHE A 629 -6.41 2.58 -11.90
N GLY A 630 -5.31 3.07 -11.36
CA GLY A 630 -3.95 2.81 -11.86
C GLY A 630 -3.60 1.32 -11.81
N HIS A 631 -3.90 0.64 -10.69
CA HIS A 631 -3.79 -0.82 -10.58
C HIS A 631 -4.70 -1.54 -11.57
N ALA A 632 -5.96 -1.07 -11.68
CA ALA A 632 -6.90 -1.65 -12.64
C ALA A 632 -6.44 -1.48 -14.09
N LEU A 633 -5.83 -0.34 -14.45
CA LEU A 633 -5.24 -0.14 -15.78
C LEU A 633 -4.16 -1.17 -16.07
N GLN A 634 -3.27 -1.45 -15.12
CA GLN A 634 -2.24 -2.47 -15.28
C GLN A 634 -2.88 -3.83 -15.57
N HIS A 635 -3.87 -4.24 -14.78
CA HIS A 635 -4.59 -5.51 -15.01
C HIS A 635 -5.37 -5.54 -16.34
N MET A 636 -6.02 -4.45 -16.71
CA MET A 636 -6.90 -4.38 -17.88
C MET A 636 -6.17 -4.19 -19.22
N LEU A 637 -5.00 -3.53 -19.22
CA LEU A 637 -4.27 -3.20 -20.44
C LEU A 637 -3.16 -4.19 -20.76
N THR A 638 -3.05 -5.27 -19.99
CA THR A 638 -2.11 -6.36 -20.24
C THR A 638 -2.21 -6.90 -21.66
N ARG A 639 -1.07 -7.17 -22.28
CA ARG A 639 -0.97 -7.86 -23.57
C ARG A 639 -0.29 -9.23 -23.46
N GLN A 640 -0.05 -9.66 -22.22
CA GLN A 640 0.49 -10.99 -21.99
C GLN A 640 -0.59 -12.03 -22.31
N ASP A 641 -0.22 -13.00 -23.13
CA ASP A 641 -1.11 -14.09 -23.55
C ASP A 641 -1.04 -15.28 -22.57
N GLU A 642 0.06 -15.38 -21.80
CA GLU A 642 0.26 -16.32 -20.71
C GLU A 642 -0.39 -15.83 -19.43
N GLY A 643 -1.48 -16.45 -19.00
CA GLY A 643 -2.26 -16.03 -17.84
C GLY A 643 -1.51 -16.07 -16.50
N LEU A 644 -0.39 -16.82 -16.42
CA LEU A 644 0.46 -16.89 -15.22
C LEU A 644 1.28 -15.61 -14.96
N VAL A 645 1.40 -14.70 -15.94
CA VAL A 645 2.09 -13.41 -15.82
C VAL A 645 1.25 -12.24 -16.36
N ALA A 646 -0.02 -12.47 -16.63
CA ALA A 646 -0.95 -11.43 -17.09
C ALA A 646 -1.55 -10.64 -15.92
N GLY A 647 -1.71 -9.36 -16.09
CA GLY A 647 -2.14 -8.44 -15.05
C GLY A 647 -1.06 -8.26 -13.99
N ASN A 648 -1.42 -8.17 -12.73
CA ASN A 648 -0.46 -7.98 -11.62
C ASN A 648 0.27 -9.29 -11.24
N ARG A 649 0.16 -10.38 -12.02
CA ARG A 649 0.86 -11.63 -11.72
C ARG A 649 2.32 -11.57 -12.12
N GLY A 650 3.20 -12.02 -11.22
CA GLY A 650 4.65 -12.11 -11.48
C GLY A 650 5.39 -10.79 -11.53
N ILE A 651 4.76 -9.69 -11.09
CA ILE A 651 5.41 -8.40 -10.85
C ILE A 651 6.07 -8.45 -9.47
N GLU A 652 7.21 -7.78 -9.33
CA GLU A 652 7.86 -7.54 -8.05
C GLU A 652 6.97 -6.65 -7.18
N GLU A 653 6.78 -7.04 -5.89
CA GLU A 653 5.86 -6.33 -4.98
C GLU A 653 6.22 -4.84 -4.80
N ASP A 654 7.51 -4.50 -4.80
CA ASP A 654 7.97 -3.12 -4.68
C ASP A 654 7.88 -2.30 -5.98
N ALA A 655 7.36 -2.89 -7.07
CA ALA A 655 7.02 -2.21 -8.30
C ALA A 655 5.50 -2.09 -8.53
N VAL A 656 4.68 -2.79 -7.74
CA VAL A 656 3.23 -2.89 -7.98
C VAL A 656 2.51 -1.53 -7.87
N GLU A 657 3.04 -0.61 -7.04
CA GLU A 657 2.48 0.73 -6.83
C GLU A 657 2.88 1.77 -7.91
N LEU A 658 3.72 1.38 -8.89
CA LEU A 658 4.13 2.32 -9.93
C LEU A 658 2.95 2.88 -10.74
N PRO A 659 2.02 2.06 -11.28
CA PRO A 659 0.90 2.58 -12.07
C PRO A 659 -0.13 3.34 -11.24
N SER A 660 -0.36 2.93 -10.00
CA SER A 660 -1.31 3.59 -9.09
C SER A 660 -0.83 5.00 -8.73
N GLN A 661 0.38 5.15 -8.23
CA GLN A 661 0.98 6.43 -7.88
C GLN A 661 1.26 7.31 -9.12
N PHE A 662 1.50 6.71 -10.28
CA PHE A 662 1.57 7.46 -11.54
C PHE A 662 0.24 8.16 -11.86
N MET A 663 -0.88 7.48 -11.63
CA MET A 663 -2.20 8.05 -11.90
C MET A 663 -2.56 9.20 -10.95
N GLU A 664 -2.11 9.21 -9.69
CA GLU A 664 -2.33 10.30 -8.74
C GLU A 664 -1.82 11.66 -9.26
N ASN A 665 -0.69 11.68 -10.00
CA ASN A 665 -0.12 12.91 -10.53
C ASN A 665 -1.09 13.64 -11.47
N TRP A 666 -1.97 12.91 -12.15
CA TRP A 666 -2.95 13.48 -13.07
C TRP A 666 -4.08 14.23 -12.37
N CYS A 667 -4.34 13.98 -11.07
CA CYS A 667 -5.33 14.71 -10.29
C CYS A 667 -5.02 16.22 -10.23
N TYR A 668 -3.74 16.60 -10.34
CA TYR A 668 -3.29 17.99 -10.31
C TYR A 668 -2.97 18.57 -11.69
N HIS A 669 -3.00 17.73 -12.74
CA HIS A 669 -2.84 18.22 -14.09
C HIS A 669 -4.02 19.11 -14.47
N ARG A 670 -3.75 20.34 -15.01
CA ARG A 670 -4.77 21.35 -15.18
C ARG A 670 -5.98 20.88 -16.00
N GLU A 671 -5.75 20.29 -17.15
CA GLU A 671 -6.86 19.86 -18.03
C GLU A 671 -7.67 18.73 -17.40
N THR A 672 -7.01 17.80 -16.70
CA THR A 672 -7.67 16.72 -15.96
C THR A 672 -8.51 17.29 -14.84
N LEU A 673 -7.88 18.11 -13.96
CA LEU A 673 -8.58 18.66 -12.79
C LEU A 673 -9.78 19.53 -13.20
N MET A 674 -9.63 20.41 -14.19
CA MET A 674 -10.75 21.23 -14.70
C MET A 674 -11.83 20.39 -15.40
N GLY A 675 -11.47 19.20 -15.87
CA GLY A 675 -12.41 18.24 -16.45
C GLY A 675 -13.28 17.52 -15.40
N ILE A 676 -12.68 17.16 -14.25
CA ILE A 676 -13.36 16.48 -13.13
C ILE A 676 -14.07 17.46 -12.18
N ALA A 677 -13.50 18.65 -11.99
CA ALA A 677 -13.96 19.63 -11.02
C ALA A 677 -15.10 20.50 -11.58
N LYS A 678 -16.33 19.97 -11.50
CA LYS A 678 -17.57 20.66 -11.90
C LYS A 678 -18.55 20.68 -10.75
N HIS A 679 -19.11 21.85 -10.44
CA HIS A 679 -20.09 22.01 -9.36
C HIS A 679 -21.31 21.11 -9.61
N TYR A 680 -21.68 20.32 -8.60
CA TYR A 680 -22.66 19.25 -8.75
C TYR A 680 -24.08 19.71 -9.10
N GLU A 681 -24.46 20.96 -8.73
CA GLU A 681 -25.77 21.55 -9.04
C GLU A 681 -25.75 22.41 -10.30
N THR A 682 -24.72 23.28 -10.47
CA THR A 682 -24.69 24.26 -11.55
C THR A 682 -23.94 23.77 -12.79
N GLY A 683 -23.08 22.75 -12.67
CA GLY A 683 -22.20 22.28 -13.73
C GLY A 683 -21.04 23.23 -14.07
N GLU A 684 -20.88 24.33 -13.32
CA GLU A 684 -19.79 25.28 -13.52
C GLU A 684 -18.45 24.65 -13.14
N SER A 685 -17.44 24.87 -13.95
CA SER A 685 -16.08 24.40 -13.67
C SER A 685 -15.46 25.15 -12.49
N LEU A 686 -14.54 24.49 -11.80
CA LEU A 686 -13.75 25.10 -10.72
C LEU A 686 -13.12 26.42 -11.19
N PRO A 687 -13.25 27.52 -10.42
CA PRO A 687 -12.61 28.79 -10.78
C PRO A 687 -11.08 28.67 -10.87
N GLU A 688 -10.48 29.37 -11.83
CA GLU A 688 -9.03 29.30 -12.09
C GLU A 688 -8.17 29.76 -10.92
N ASP A 689 -8.65 30.69 -10.10
CA ASP A 689 -7.97 31.12 -8.88
C ASP A 689 -8.01 30.04 -7.79
N VAL A 690 -9.11 29.30 -7.67
CA VAL A 690 -9.24 28.16 -6.76
C VAL A 690 -8.31 27.02 -7.21
N TYR A 691 -8.22 26.73 -8.52
CA TYR A 691 -7.25 25.79 -9.07
C TYR A 691 -5.81 26.15 -8.65
N ARG A 692 -5.41 27.42 -8.80
CA ARG A 692 -4.05 27.85 -8.40
C ARG A 692 -3.80 27.74 -6.90
N LYS A 693 -4.81 28.02 -6.09
CA LYS A 693 -4.75 27.84 -4.65
C LYS A 693 -4.59 26.36 -4.30
N LEU A 694 -5.34 25.48 -4.94
CA LEU A 694 -5.23 24.02 -4.75
C LEU A 694 -3.84 23.51 -5.10
N LEU A 695 -3.26 23.93 -6.22
CA LEU A 695 -1.88 23.59 -6.56
C LEU A 695 -0.87 24.10 -5.52
N ALA A 696 -1.07 25.32 -4.98
CA ALA A 696 -0.22 25.84 -3.92
C ALA A 696 -0.37 25.08 -2.59
N ALA A 697 -1.53 24.45 -2.38
CA ALA A 697 -1.80 23.63 -1.20
C ALA A 697 -1.26 22.19 -1.34
N ARG A 698 -0.91 21.71 -2.54
CA ARG A 698 -0.42 20.33 -2.77
C ARG A 698 0.77 19.95 -1.89
N THR A 699 1.68 20.89 -1.63
CA THR A 699 2.86 20.65 -0.78
C THR A 699 2.67 21.10 0.66
N PHE A 700 1.42 21.40 1.05
CA PHE A 700 1.11 21.81 2.41
C PHE A 700 1.41 20.70 3.40
N ARG A 701 2.33 20.98 4.33
CA ARG A 701 2.83 20.05 5.33
C ARG A 701 3.40 18.73 4.74
N ALA A 702 3.93 18.76 3.53
CA ALA A 702 4.52 17.59 2.87
C ALA A 702 5.66 16.96 3.70
N GLY A 703 6.46 17.76 4.41
CA GLY A 703 7.51 17.25 5.29
C GLY A 703 6.96 16.31 6.37
N THR A 704 5.87 16.72 7.03
CA THR A 704 5.21 15.91 8.06
C THR A 704 4.52 14.66 7.48
N SER A 705 3.93 14.77 6.29
CA SER A 705 3.25 13.65 5.60
C SER A 705 4.26 12.57 5.24
N ILE A 706 5.35 12.92 4.55
CA ILE A 706 6.40 11.98 4.14
C ILE A 706 7.00 11.26 5.36
N LEU A 707 7.28 11.98 6.46
CA LEU A 707 7.78 11.34 7.67
C LEU A 707 6.78 10.35 8.28
N SER A 708 5.47 10.60 8.16
CA SER A 708 4.46 9.66 8.66
C SER A 708 4.47 8.34 7.88
N GLU A 709 4.64 8.39 6.58
CA GLU A 709 4.72 7.19 5.71
C GLU A 709 6.04 6.44 5.93
N ILE A 710 7.17 7.17 6.03
CA ILE A 710 8.48 6.57 6.36
C ILE A 710 8.44 5.85 7.71
N ARG A 711 7.66 6.34 8.69
CA ARG A 711 7.50 5.65 9.97
C ARG A 711 6.93 4.25 9.79
N PHE A 712 5.87 4.08 9.01
CA PHE A 712 5.26 2.76 8.77
C PHE A 712 6.25 1.79 8.11
N ALA A 713 6.93 2.22 7.05
CA ALA A 713 7.95 1.42 6.37
C ALA A 713 9.15 1.09 7.29
N SER A 714 9.58 2.04 8.11
CA SER A 714 10.70 1.82 9.04
C SER A 714 10.33 0.87 10.18
N VAL A 715 9.10 0.94 10.70
CA VAL A 715 8.62 0.02 11.73
C VAL A 715 8.52 -1.39 11.17
N ASP A 716 7.95 -1.55 9.97
CA ASP A 716 7.84 -2.81 9.27
C ASP A 716 9.23 -3.48 9.12
N LEU A 717 10.21 -2.77 8.54
CA LEU A 717 11.56 -3.31 8.38
C LEU A 717 12.23 -3.64 9.72
N GLN A 718 12.07 -2.80 10.76
CA GLN A 718 12.67 -3.07 12.07
C GLN A 718 12.05 -4.31 12.73
N LEU A 719 10.73 -4.52 12.60
CA LEU A 719 10.04 -5.70 13.13
C LEU A 719 10.45 -6.99 12.42
N HIS A 720 10.75 -6.93 11.12
CA HIS A 720 11.10 -8.11 10.32
C HIS A 720 12.60 -8.36 10.14
N THR A 721 13.46 -7.41 10.58
CA THR A 721 14.93 -7.57 10.50
C THR A 721 15.61 -7.74 11.85
N LYS A 722 15.26 -6.90 12.85
CA LYS A 722 16.05 -6.71 14.10
C LYS A 722 15.29 -7.09 15.36
N TYR A 723 13.97 -7.16 15.28
CA TYR A 723 13.14 -7.52 16.44
C TYR A 723 13.31 -9.00 16.79
N ASP A 724 13.48 -9.27 18.11
CA ASP A 724 13.51 -10.62 18.66
C ASP A 724 12.21 -10.88 19.42
N PRO A 725 11.28 -11.70 18.89
CA PRO A 725 10.02 -12.03 19.57
C PRO A 725 10.18 -12.74 20.92
N GLY A 726 11.35 -13.33 21.18
CA GLY A 726 11.71 -13.93 22.48
C GLY A 726 12.43 -12.97 23.41
N GLY A 727 12.70 -11.73 22.98
CA GLY A 727 13.47 -10.72 23.70
C GLY A 727 12.68 -9.99 24.78
N LEU A 728 13.29 -8.93 25.32
CA LEU A 728 12.67 -8.08 26.35
C LEU A 728 11.98 -6.84 25.77
N GLU A 729 12.33 -6.45 24.53
CA GLU A 729 11.74 -5.31 23.82
C GLU A 729 10.38 -5.71 23.25
N SER A 730 9.33 -4.94 23.53
CA SER A 730 8.02 -5.17 22.91
C SER A 730 7.95 -4.53 21.51
N VAL A 731 7.00 -4.96 20.68
CA VAL A 731 6.71 -4.33 19.38
C VAL A 731 6.41 -2.83 19.52
N TYR A 732 5.80 -2.43 20.62
CA TYR A 732 5.51 -1.02 20.93
C TYR A 732 6.77 -0.22 21.33
N ASP A 733 7.79 -0.88 21.90
CA ASP A 733 9.09 -0.23 22.17
C ASP A 733 9.86 -0.01 20.86
N VAL A 734 9.75 -0.95 19.91
CA VAL A 734 10.29 -0.77 18.55
C VAL A 734 9.63 0.43 17.87
N ASP A 735 8.28 0.49 17.86
CA ASP A 735 7.56 1.61 17.27
C ASP A 735 7.92 2.94 17.93
N ARG A 736 8.00 2.99 19.26
CA ARG A 736 8.42 4.19 20.01
C ARG A 736 9.82 4.63 19.60
N ARG A 737 10.77 3.73 19.52
CA ARG A 737 12.15 3.99 19.11
C ARG A 737 12.27 4.52 17.68
N VAL A 738 11.45 4.01 16.77
CA VAL A 738 11.34 4.51 15.40
C VAL A 738 10.70 5.90 15.39
N CYS A 739 9.61 6.08 16.12
CA CYS A 739 8.91 7.36 16.23
C CYS A 739 9.77 8.49 16.81
N GLU A 740 10.63 8.20 17.78
CA GLU A 740 11.58 9.18 18.34
C GLU A 740 12.53 9.79 17.29
N LYS A 741 12.79 9.08 16.20
CA LYS A 741 13.65 9.54 15.11
C LYS A 741 12.90 10.22 13.98
N ILE A 742 11.61 9.94 13.85
CA ILE A 742 10.83 10.28 12.66
C ILE A 742 9.68 11.26 12.96
N ARG A 743 9.02 11.15 14.12
CA ARG A 743 7.84 11.95 14.46
C ARG A 743 8.17 13.21 15.27
N MET A 744 7.46 14.30 14.97
CA MET A 744 7.53 15.55 15.73
C MET A 744 6.83 15.46 17.10
N ILE A 745 5.82 14.60 17.22
CA ILE A 745 5.08 14.32 18.45
C ILE A 745 5.23 12.83 18.75
N PRO A 746 5.78 12.46 19.92
CA PRO A 746 5.91 11.05 20.30
C PRO A 746 4.52 10.40 20.46
N PRO A 747 4.40 9.09 20.17
CA PRO A 747 3.12 8.38 20.35
C PRO A 747 2.67 8.42 21.81
N LEU A 748 1.35 8.31 22.01
CA LEU A 748 0.80 8.19 23.36
C LEU A 748 1.30 6.89 24.02
N PRO A 749 1.44 6.86 25.35
CA PRO A 749 1.82 5.62 26.05
C PRO A 749 0.88 4.43 25.76
N GLU A 750 -0.39 4.73 25.56
CA GLU A 750 -1.45 3.78 25.21
C GLU A 750 -1.66 3.57 23.71
N ASP A 751 -0.91 4.22 22.84
CA ASP A 751 -0.98 4.01 21.40
C ASP A 751 -0.65 2.56 21.04
N ARG A 752 -1.56 1.92 20.35
CA ARG A 752 -1.49 0.52 19.90
C ARG A 752 -1.84 0.42 18.41
N SER A 753 -1.54 1.47 17.64
CA SER A 753 -1.88 1.51 16.22
C SER A 753 -1.31 0.33 15.42
N LEU A 754 -0.30 -0.37 15.93
CA LEU A 754 0.17 -1.63 15.34
C LEU A 754 -0.90 -2.73 15.36
N CYS A 755 -1.84 -2.72 16.33
CA CYS A 755 -2.94 -3.68 16.39
C CYS A 755 -3.97 -3.52 15.27
N THR A 756 -3.85 -2.46 14.46
CA THR A 756 -4.69 -2.18 13.29
C THR A 756 -3.88 -1.98 12.02
N PHE A 757 -2.62 -2.45 12.01
CA PHE A 757 -1.74 -2.31 10.85
C PHE A 757 -1.89 -3.53 9.93
N ASP A 758 -3.04 -3.60 9.26
CA ASP A 758 -3.45 -4.71 8.39
C ASP A 758 -2.43 -5.02 7.30
N HIS A 759 -1.83 -4.00 6.68
CA HIS A 759 -0.86 -4.15 5.58
C HIS A 759 0.23 -5.18 5.86
N ILE A 760 0.80 -5.16 7.09
CA ILE A 760 1.92 -6.04 7.42
C ILE A 760 1.52 -7.28 8.24
N PHE A 761 0.34 -7.29 8.88
CA PHE A 761 -0.06 -8.43 9.71
C PHE A 761 -1.17 -9.29 9.10
N ALA A 762 -1.95 -8.73 8.19
CA ALA A 762 -3.03 -9.43 7.48
C ALA A 762 -2.94 -9.28 5.95
N GLY A 763 -2.23 -8.26 5.45
CA GLY A 763 -1.97 -8.02 4.03
C GLY A 763 -0.64 -8.62 3.53
N GLN A 764 -0.31 -8.32 2.28
CA GLN A 764 0.87 -8.86 1.59
C GLN A 764 2.14 -8.01 1.78
N TYR A 765 2.08 -6.89 2.51
CA TYR A 765 3.18 -5.92 2.62
C TYR A 765 4.15 -6.19 3.79
N ALA A 766 4.19 -7.41 4.33
CA ALA A 766 5.10 -7.78 5.41
C ALA A 766 6.57 -7.69 4.97
N ALA A 767 7.34 -6.80 5.60
CA ALA A 767 8.68 -6.39 5.21
C ALA A 767 8.77 -5.74 3.81
N SER A 768 7.63 -5.39 3.21
CA SER A 768 7.52 -4.82 1.86
C SER A 768 6.82 -3.44 1.84
N PHE A 769 6.45 -2.88 2.99
CA PHE A 769 5.78 -1.56 3.05
C PHE A 769 6.65 -0.41 2.50
N TYR A 770 7.98 -0.57 2.48
CA TYR A 770 8.89 0.37 1.81
C TYR A 770 8.60 0.50 0.31
N GLY A 771 7.93 -0.49 -0.28
CA GLY A 771 7.56 -0.56 -1.70
C GLY A 771 6.78 0.67 -2.16
N TYR A 772 5.93 1.26 -1.30
CA TYR A 772 5.24 2.52 -1.61
C TYR A 772 6.23 3.65 -1.93
N LYS A 773 7.32 3.80 -1.15
CA LYS A 773 8.33 4.83 -1.42
C LYS A 773 9.28 4.44 -2.54
N TRP A 774 9.51 3.16 -2.76
CA TRP A 774 10.28 2.65 -3.87
C TRP A 774 9.57 2.91 -5.20
N ALA A 775 8.30 2.54 -5.29
CA ALA A 775 7.47 2.75 -6.47
C ALA A 775 7.18 4.24 -6.74
N GLU A 776 7.11 5.10 -5.71
CA GLU A 776 6.96 6.55 -5.86
C GLU A 776 8.15 7.17 -6.63
N VAL A 777 9.38 6.67 -6.39
CA VAL A 777 10.56 7.08 -7.17
C VAL A 777 10.39 6.68 -8.64
N LEU A 778 9.92 5.46 -8.91
CA LEU A 778 9.69 4.97 -10.27
C LEU A 778 8.56 5.74 -10.96
N SER A 779 7.47 6.01 -10.22
CA SER A 779 6.33 6.81 -10.70
C SER A 779 6.73 8.24 -11.06
N ALA A 780 7.52 8.88 -10.19
CA ALA A 780 8.01 10.24 -10.45
C ALA A 780 8.92 10.31 -11.70
N ASP A 781 9.79 9.31 -11.89
CA ASP A 781 10.64 9.22 -13.06
C ASP A 781 9.80 8.99 -14.34
N ALA A 782 8.80 8.10 -14.28
CA ALA A 782 7.86 7.87 -15.38
C ALA A 782 7.05 9.13 -15.73
N PHE A 783 6.55 9.87 -14.72
CA PHE A 783 5.79 11.10 -14.96
C PHE A 783 6.65 12.22 -15.52
N SER A 784 7.93 12.30 -15.15
CA SER A 784 8.87 13.28 -15.72
C SER A 784 8.99 13.19 -17.24
N ALA A 785 8.81 12.00 -17.84
CA ALA A 785 8.78 11.84 -19.29
C ALA A 785 7.59 12.56 -19.95
N PHE A 786 6.47 12.71 -19.27
CA PHE A 786 5.31 13.47 -19.72
C PHE A 786 5.53 14.97 -19.54
N GLU A 787 6.18 15.39 -18.45
CA GLU A 787 6.57 16.78 -18.24
C GLU A 787 7.55 17.25 -19.33
N ASP A 788 8.53 16.45 -19.66
CA ASP A 788 9.51 16.74 -20.73
C ASP A 788 8.89 16.75 -22.13
N ALA A 789 7.90 15.88 -22.38
CA ALA A 789 7.13 15.88 -23.62
C ALA A 789 6.23 17.12 -23.75
N GLY A 790 5.82 17.70 -22.60
CA GLY A 790 4.97 18.88 -22.50
C GLY A 790 3.53 18.54 -22.19
N LEU A 791 3.13 18.76 -20.92
CA LEU A 791 1.80 18.43 -20.40
C LEU A 791 0.61 19.12 -21.09
N ASN A 792 0.85 20.20 -21.87
CA ASN A 792 -0.17 20.92 -22.62
C ASN A 792 -0.24 20.51 -24.11
N ASP A 793 0.59 19.55 -24.56
CA ASP A 793 0.58 19.04 -25.92
C ASP A 793 -0.13 17.68 -25.97
N SER A 794 -1.41 17.66 -26.33
CA SER A 794 -2.25 16.45 -26.38
C SER A 794 -1.65 15.36 -27.30
N LYS A 795 -0.91 15.72 -28.34
CA LYS A 795 -0.26 14.74 -29.22
C LYS A 795 0.94 14.10 -28.52
N ALA A 796 1.77 14.90 -27.86
CA ALA A 796 2.93 14.44 -27.13
C ALA A 796 2.48 13.58 -25.92
N LEU A 797 1.41 13.99 -25.20
CA LEU A 797 0.81 13.20 -24.12
C LEU A 797 0.35 11.82 -24.62
N LYS A 798 -0.34 11.77 -25.74
CA LYS A 798 -0.78 10.52 -26.34
C LYS A 798 0.39 9.62 -26.73
N GLU A 799 1.40 10.16 -27.44
CA GLU A 799 2.58 9.40 -27.84
C GLU A 799 3.35 8.83 -26.64
N THR A 800 3.50 9.63 -25.57
CA THR A 800 4.15 9.21 -24.31
C THR A 800 3.28 8.21 -23.55
N GLY A 801 1.96 8.41 -23.48
CA GLY A 801 1.01 7.47 -22.88
C GLY A 801 1.01 6.11 -23.58
N GLN A 802 1.04 6.08 -24.91
CA GLN A 802 1.17 4.83 -25.66
C GLN A 802 2.52 4.13 -25.42
N ARG A 803 3.59 4.91 -25.20
CA ARG A 803 4.89 4.36 -24.83
C ARG A 803 4.83 3.76 -23.43
N PHE A 804 4.29 4.47 -22.42
CA PHE A 804 4.05 3.99 -21.06
C PHE A 804 3.20 2.71 -21.06
N GLN A 805 2.09 2.69 -21.82
CA GLN A 805 1.26 1.50 -21.98
C GLN A 805 2.06 0.30 -22.51
N LYS A 806 2.88 0.48 -23.53
CA LYS A 806 3.63 -0.61 -24.18
C LYS A 806 4.79 -1.12 -23.35
N THR A 807 5.42 -0.27 -22.54
CA THR A 807 6.66 -0.58 -21.82
C THR A 807 6.43 -0.91 -20.33
N ILE A 808 5.31 -0.49 -19.74
CA ILE A 808 4.96 -0.72 -18.34
C ILE A 808 3.67 -1.53 -18.25
N LEU A 809 2.51 -0.95 -18.63
CA LEU A 809 1.22 -1.58 -18.41
C LEU A 809 0.99 -2.88 -19.20
N ALA A 810 1.60 -3.05 -20.36
CA ALA A 810 1.39 -4.23 -21.20
C ALA A 810 2.37 -5.37 -20.97
N LEU A 811 3.51 -5.10 -20.32
CA LEU A 811 4.58 -6.09 -20.15
C LEU A 811 4.51 -6.83 -18.80
N GLU A 812 4.14 -6.11 -17.75
CA GLU A 812 3.85 -6.67 -16.44
C GLU A 812 4.85 -7.73 -15.97
N GLY A 813 4.39 -8.80 -15.32
CA GLY A 813 5.22 -9.93 -14.89
C GLY A 813 5.90 -10.72 -16.02
N GLY A 814 5.61 -10.39 -17.28
CA GLY A 814 6.28 -11.02 -18.44
C GLY A 814 7.71 -10.55 -18.68
N LYS A 815 8.15 -9.46 -18.02
CA LYS A 815 9.54 -8.97 -18.08
C LYS A 815 10.02 -8.46 -16.73
N ASP A 816 11.32 -8.55 -16.51
CA ASP A 816 11.98 -7.91 -15.38
C ASP A 816 11.84 -6.39 -15.51
N PRO A 817 11.30 -5.67 -14.48
CA PRO A 817 11.14 -4.23 -14.52
C PRO A 817 12.46 -3.46 -14.63
N LEU A 818 13.60 -4.03 -14.25
CA LEU A 818 14.93 -3.46 -14.42
C LEU A 818 15.54 -3.66 -15.83
N GLN A 819 14.84 -4.32 -16.75
CA GLN A 819 15.37 -4.53 -18.10
C GLN A 819 15.31 -3.29 -19.01
N PRO A 820 16.12 -3.22 -20.10
CA PRO A 820 16.32 -2.02 -20.93
C PRO A 820 15.08 -1.34 -21.51
N SER A 821 13.92 -1.96 -21.47
CA SER A 821 12.65 -1.35 -21.94
C SER A 821 12.08 -0.32 -20.93
N LEU A 822 12.25 -0.56 -19.65
CA LEU A 822 12.00 0.43 -18.58
C LEU A 822 13.05 1.55 -18.63
N ASP A 823 14.31 1.18 -18.82
CA ASP A 823 15.43 2.08 -19.07
C ASP A 823 15.16 3.15 -20.15
N ALA A 824 14.37 2.85 -21.17
CA ALA A 824 14.08 3.80 -22.24
C ALA A 824 13.08 4.91 -21.81
N LEU A 825 12.25 4.66 -20.82
CA LEU A 825 11.32 5.63 -20.24
C LEU A 825 11.92 6.35 -19.03
N LEU A 826 12.63 5.60 -18.17
CA LEU A 826 13.08 6.03 -16.83
C LEU A 826 14.50 6.65 -16.79
N ARG A 827 15.27 6.70 -17.88
CA ARG A 827 16.66 7.22 -17.86
C ARG A 827 16.81 8.73 -17.81
N HIS A 828 15.71 9.51 -17.72
CA HIS A 828 15.83 10.96 -17.95
C HIS A 828 16.50 11.72 -16.79
N ASN A 829 16.32 11.29 -15.53
CA ASN A 829 16.79 12.06 -14.37
C ASN A 829 17.85 11.38 -13.49
N GLY A 830 18.32 10.18 -13.82
CA GLY A 830 19.33 9.48 -13.02
C GLY A 830 18.83 8.99 -11.64
N LEU A 831 17.53 9.05 -11.39
CA LEU A 831 16.91 8.57 -10.14
C LEU A 831 16.99 7.04 -10.04
N LEU A 832 16.90 6.34 -11.17
CA LEU A 832 17.09 4.88 -11.22
C LEU A 832 18.51 4.45 -10.80
N ALA A 833 19.53 5.25 -11.10
CA ALA A 833 20.91 4.97 -10.67
C ALA A 833 21.10 5.08 -9.14
N ALA A 834 20.17 5.69 -8.42
CA ALA A 834 20.15 5.71 -6.96
C ALA A 834 19.39 4.51 -6.35
N ALA A 835 18.50 3.88 -7.13
CA ALA A 835 17.76 2.68 -6.71
C ALA A 835 18.49 1.37 -7.07
N THR A 836 19.29 1.34 -8.16
CA THR A 836 20.17 0.23 -8.52
C THR A 836 21.54 0.39 -7.87
#